data_5db3a805f2f15f531d08c2e6d55f65e6
#
_entry.id   5db3a805f2f15f531d08c2e6d55f65e6
#
_cell.length_a   1.000
_cell.length_b   1.000
_cell.length_c   1.000
_cell.angle_alpha   90.00
_cell.angle_beta   90.00
_cell.angle_gamma   90.00
#
_symmetry.space_group_name_H-M   'P 1'
#
loop_
_entity.id
_entity.type
_entity.pdbx_description
1 polymer ?
#
loop_
_entity_poly.entity_id
_entity_poly.type
_entity_poly.pdbx_seq_one_letter_code
_entity_poly.pdbx_strand_id
1 'polypeptide(L)'
;MPHDSPLDDPTTHESRAPDGPAEESVPARVVATTTIAVNRRLGRGGLGDVYYASDKATGRELAVKFLNGWAVSQEALRESFQFEATVTSQLEHPNIVPVYVTGATPDGRPFYAMRLIPGRTLGAAIHEFHDRRHASEAAGERSARYRELLGQFALVCKAIAYAHDRGVLHRDIKPANIMLGKFGEVVVLDWGLAARIDRDDRARRSGEESIVMPTIAIDAAPTAKRGISGTPAYMSPEQHDGAVPVGPASDVYGLGATLYHLITGSPPYEGDVAAIREKVLAGSLPAPSRVKRGVSGAIQAVCLKAMARDPVDRYETPLELARDIDAYLADNPVSAYREPLLRRLARWTRRHRTVTQIAVGSLAVLLVGAAVTSMLLRKVAHDEYRSRQTALRLAARLAASTAALQIDSRWRILEFEADNNRLVRSLLEAEGKPADPTTGQKPWGAIQAAVDEIAANTKNAVDAESWTVCDARGVQVARSPLADTIGRDFAWRNYFHGGPHDLEPGTAPEPIREVHRSTVYRSDSTGKLKVAFSAPIWSDAQGAADRRVLGVLLMSFDVGLLFRSVDAIGSWNASRAPFSVAVIDLRDDIIDGEPKGGLVLENPEVARTDLSSSPDLQLVRAPADVVERLKTSFHRHAEFGKPTRQEGDVGDDNGLDAEIIGLFPGTLRQLMVGDGSGPQIAAAEPIRILGRPDRLADVGWAVLVHER
;
A
#
# COMPACT_ATOMS: atom_id res chain seq x y z
N MET A 1 -64.69 -20.99 -33.12
CA MET A 1 -65.35 -21.45 -34.38
C MET A 1 -64.29 -21.76 -35.40
N PRO A 2 -64.55 -22.72 -36.19
CA PRO A 2 -63.97 -24.05 -36.15
C PRO A 2 -63.32 -24.43 -37.52
N HIS A 3 -62.92 -25.63 -37.57
CA HIS A 3 -62.82 -26.60 -38.70
C HIS A 3 -61.45 -27.16 -38.87
N ASP A 4 -61.15 -28.34 -38.97
CA ASP A 4 -61.76 -29.64 -39.18
C ASP A 4 -60.59 -30.53 -39.60
N SER A 5 -60.59 -31.72 -39.04
CA SER A 5 -59.86 -32.88 -39.57
C SER A 5 -60.43 -33.29 -40.95
N PRO A 6 -60.00 -34.31 -41.66
CA PRO A 6 -59.46 -35.60 -41.23
C PRO A 6 -58.48 -36.31 -42.19
N LEU A 7 -58.06 -37.53 -41.70
CA LEU A 7 -57.81 -38.78 -42.46
C LEU A 7 -56.62 -38.88 -43.45
N ASP A 8 -55.72 -39.80 -43.35
CA ASP A 8 -55.85 -41.24 -43.72
C ASP A 8 -54.56 -42.01 -43.43
N ASP A 9 -54.73 -43.21 -42.89
CA ASP A 9 -53.87 -44.36 -42.89
C ASP A 9 -53.85 -45.02 -44.35
N PRO A 10 -53.08 -46.02 -44.72
CA PRO A 10 -52.14 -46.90 -44.07
C PRO A 10 -50.89 -47.29 -44.96
N THR A 11 -49.94 -48.02 -44.42
CA THR A 11 -49.38 -49.24 -44.97
C THR A 11 -48.19 -49.80 -44.21
N THR A 12 -48.39 -50.85 -43.54
CA THR A 12 -47.59 -52.09 -43.37
C THR A 12 -46.25 -52.15 -44.10
N HIS A 13 -45.17 -52.34 -43.30
CA HIS A 13 -44.09 -53.28 -43.65
C HIS A 13 -43.60 -54.02 -42.41
N GLU A 14 -44.02 -55.24 -42.25
CA GLU A 14 -43.34 -56.25 -41.41
C GLU A 14 -41.90 -56.41 -41.85
N SER A 15 -40.95 -56.21 -40.91
CA SER A 15 -39.63 -56.84 -41.00
C SER A 15 -39.37 -57.62 -39.72
N ARG A 16 -39.40 -58.89 -39.90
CA ARG A 16 -39.09 -59.97 -39.00
C ARG A 16 -37.71 -59.77 -38.38
N ALA A 17 -37.65 -59.60 -37.02
CA ALA A 17 -36.42 -59.67 -36.24
C ALA A 17 -36.07 -61.15 -35.95
N PRO A 18 -34.78 -61.50 -35.88
CA PRO A 18 -34.36 -62.89 -35.65
C PRO A 18 -34.59 -63.28 -34.20
N ASP A 19 -34.91 -64.55 -34.02
CA ASP A 19 -35.15 -65.26 -32.77
C ASP A 19 -34.03 -65.06 -31.77
N GLY A 20 -34.32 -64.28 -30.68
CA GLY A 20 -33.52 -64.28 -29.44
C GLY A 20 -33.74 -65.61 -28.68
N PRO A 21 -32.77 -65.99 -27.85
CA PRO A 21 -32.88 -67.27 -27.11
C PRO A 21 -34.13 -67.24 -26.22
N ALA A 22 -34.85 -68.35 -26.27
CA ALA A 22 -36.09 -68.60 -25.58
C ALA A 22 -36.05 -68.02 -24.14
N GLU A 23 -37.00 -67.16 -23.82
CA GLU A 23 -37.31 -66.77 -22.41
C GLU A 23 -37.66 -68.11 -21.70
N GLU A 24 -36.70 -68.58 -20.86
CA GLU A 24 -37.02 -69.64 -19.88
C GLU A 24 -38.14 -69.06 -19.00
N SER A 25 -39.33 -69.56 -19.18
CA SER A 25 -40.51 -69.28 -18.38
C SER A 25 -40.15 -69.53 -16.91
N VAL A 26 -40.10 -68.50 -16.14
CA VAL A 26 -39.99 -68.60 -14.70
C VAL A 26 -41.22 -69.33 -14.18
N PRO A 27 -41.08 -70.55 -13.62
CA PRO A 27 -42.24 -71.26 -13.15
C PRO A 27 -42.87 -70.44 -11.99
N ALA A 28 -44.17 -70.21 -12.11
CA ALA A 28 -44.96 -69.63 -10.99
C ALA A 28 -45.00 -70.62 -9.84
N ARG A 29 -43.96 -70.68 -9.01
CA ARG A 29 -43.87 -71.56 -7.84
C ARG A 29 -44.41 -70.86 -6.64
N VAL A 30 -45.52 -71.34 -6.10
CA VAL A 30 -45.97 -71.03 -4.73
C VAL A 30 -45.00 -71.71 -3.80
N VAL A 31 -44.32 -70.90 -2.93
CA VAL A 31 -43.46 -71.41 -1.86
C VAL A 31 -44.40 -71.95 -0.75
N ALA A 32 -44.24 -73.16 -0.34
CA ALA A 32 -45.23 -73.93 0.42
C ALA A 32 -45.47 -73.45 1.88
N THR A 33 -44.77 -72.51 2.39
CA THR A 33 -44.92 -71.91 3.76
C THR A 33 -45.20 -70.41 3.79
N THR A 34 -45.16 -69.77 2.62
CA THR A 34 -45.46 -68.31 2.50
C THR A 34 -46.27 -68.07 1.24
N THR A 35 -47.15 -67.08 1.29
CA THR A 35 -47.98 -66.64 0.16
C THR A 35 -47.17 -65.80 -0.89
N ILE A 36 -45.85 -66.04 -1.03
CA ILE A 36 -44.98 -65.25 -1.88
C ILE A 36 -45.06 -65.76 -3.31
N ALA A 37 -45.52 -64.92 -4.22
CA ALA A 37 -45.51 -65.21 -5.68
C ALA A 37 -44.27 -64.51 -6.30
N VAL A 38 -43.38 -65.33 -6.91
CA VAL A 38 -42.18 -64.87 -7.61
C VAL A 38 -42.53 -64.56 -9.06
N ASN A 39 -42.17 -63.36 -9.53
CA ASN A 39 -42.53 -62.90 -10.87
C ASN A 39 -41.29 -62.82 -11.80
N ARG A 40 -40.60 -61.71 -11.86
CA ARG A 40 -39.48 -61.47 -12.77
C ARG A 40 -38.13 -61.33 -12.02
N ARG A 41 -37.06 -61.71 -12.70
CA ARG A 41 -35.72 -61.54 -12.15
C ARG A 41 -35.34 -60.05 -12.15
N LEU A 42 -34.82 -59.55 -11.04
CA LEU A 42 -34.31 -58.21 -10.87
C LEU A 42 -32.81 -58.09 -11.07
N GLY A 43 -32.05 -59.12 -10.66
CA GLY A 43 -30.60 -59.12 -10.75
C GLY A 43 -30.01 -60.52 -10.59
N ARG A 44 -28.77 -60.69 -11.07
CA ARG A 44 -27.95 -61.89 -10.89
C ARG A 44 -26.76 -61.54 -9.99
N GLY A 45 -26.56 -62.27 -8.92
CA GLY A 45 -25.46 -62.16 -8.02
C GLY A 45 -24.56 -63.39 -7.96
N GLY A 46 -23.41 -63.28 -7.30
CA GLY A 46 -22.44 -64.38 -7.21
C GLY A 46 -23.00 -65.62 -6.51
N LEU A 47 -23.66 -65.45 -5.40
CA LEU A 47 -24.24 -66.54 -4.59
C LEU A 47 -25.74 -66.79 -4.88
N GLY A 48 -26.46 -65.80 -5.43
CA GLY A 48 -27.89 -65.90 -5.63
C GLY A 48 -28.47 -64.89 -6.60
N ASP A 49 -29.62 -65.26 -7.16
CA ASP A 49 -30.41 -64.42 -8.07
C ASP A 49 -31.53 -63.75 -7.27
N VAL A 50 -31.76 -62.45 -7.55
CA VAL A 50 -32.81 -61.64 -6.91
C VAL A 50 -34.01 -61.51 -7.87
N TYR A 51 -35.21 -61.77 -7.36
CA TYR A 51 -36.44 -61.68 -8.09
C TYR A 51 -37.41 -60.67 -7.46
N TYR A 52 -38.21 -60.02 -8.29
CA TYR A 52 -39.38 -59.32 -7.87
C TYR A 52 -40.49 -60.36 -7.49
N ALA A 53 -41.07 -60.13 -6.34
CA ALA A 53 -42.11 -60.98 -5.82
C ALA A 53 -43.21 -60.18 -5.15
N SER A 54 -44.36 -60.77 -4.90
CA SER A 54 -45.46 -60.21 -4.13
C SER A 54 -45.95 -61.20 -3.06
N ASP A 55 -46.16 -60.68 -1.87
CA ASP A 55 -46.86 -61.46 -0.83
C ASP A 55 -48.39 -61.38 -1.09
N LYS A 56 -48.97 -62.49 -1.40
CA LYS A 56 -50.41 -62.60 -1.72
C LYS A 56 -51.30 -62.32 -0.52
N ALA A 57 -50.81 -62.54 0.71
CA ALA A 57 -51.57 -62.34 1.91
C ALA A 57 -51.71 -60.85 2.26
N THR A 58 -50.67 -60.07 2.05
CA THR A 58 -50.61 -58.64 2.41
C THR A 58 -50.65 -57.70 1.22
N GLY A 59 -50.51 -58.21 -0.03
CA GLY A 59 -50.36 -57.40 -1.23
C GLY A 59 -49.01 -56.68 -1.33
N ARG A 60 -48.08 -56.96 -0.44
CA ARG A 60 -46.78 -56.26 -0.36
C ARG A 60 -45.82 -56.71 -1.46
N GLU A 61 -45.17 -55.77 -2.13
CA GLU A 61 -44.07 -56.01 -3.07
C GLU A 61 -42.79 -56.34 -2.32
N LEU A 62 -42.05 -57.38 -2.80
CA LEU A 62 -40.85 -57.90 -2.17
C LEU A 62 -39.73 -58.11 -3.19
N ALA A 63 -38.52 -58.08 -2.71
CA ALA A 63 -37.36 -58.66 -3.43
C ALA A 63 -37.00 -60.00 -2.75
N VAL A 64 -36.91 -61.06 -3.51
CA VAL A 64 -36.58 -62.38 -2.98
C VAL A 64 -35.25 -62.83 -3.60
N LYS A 65 -34.25 -63.09 -2.75
CA LYS A 65 -32.97 -63.64 -3.18
C LYS A 65 -32.98 -65.17 -2.96
N PHE A 66 -32.67 -65.91 -4.01
CA PHE A 66 -32.54 -67.36 -3.96
C PHE A 66 -31.08 -67.77 -4.11
N LEU A 67 -30.63 -68.73 -3.37
CA LEU A 67 -29.30 -69.36 -3.59
C LEU A 67 -29.22 -69.92 -4.99
N ASN A 68 -28.14 -69.76 -5.74
CA ASN A 68 -27.97 -70.30 -7.07
C ASN A 68 -28.01 -71.82 -7.06
N GLY A 69 -28.65 -72.44 -8.07
CA GLY A 69 -28.85 -73.89 -8.12
C GLY A 69 -27.54 -74.69 -8.01
N TRP A 70 -26.47 -74.18 -8.62
CA TRP A 70 -25.15 -74.82 -8.55
C TRP A 70 -24.51 -74.74 -7.13
N ALA A 71 -24.95 -73.84 -6.32
CA ALA A 71 -24.44 -73.63 -4.95
C ALA A 71 -25.24 -74.47 -3.89
N VAL A 72 -26.42 -74.95 -4.22
CA VAL A 72 -27.32 -75.69 -3.29
C VAL A 72 -26.65 -76.92 -2.69
N SER A 73 -25.85 -77.68 -3.49
CA SER A 73 -25.13 -78.84 -3.03
C SER A 73 -23.85 -78.57 -2.24
N GLN A 74 -23.45 -77.32 -2.17
CA GLN A 74 -22.23 -76.90 -1.46
C GLN A 74 -22.58 -76.35 -0.06
N GLU A 75 -22.37 -77.13 0.99
CA GLU A 75 -22.75 -76.80 2.38
C GLU A 75 -22.20 -75.41 2.80
N ALA A 76 -20.92 -75.13 2.55
CA ALA A 76 -20.30 -73.86 2.89
C ALA A 76 -20.98 -72.64 2.18
N LEU A 77 -21.56 -72.81 1.00
CA LEU A 77 -22.26 -71.68 0.33
C LEU A 77 -23.69 -71.55 0.83
N ARG A 78 -24.32 -72.64 1.24
CA ARG A 78 -25.61 -72.58 1.95
C ARG A 78 -25.49 -71.90 3.29
N GLU A 79 -24.50 -72.27 4.07
CA GLU A 79 -24.20 -71.65 5.37
C GLU A 79 -23.93 -70.15 5.18
N SER A 80 -23.07 -69.77 4.22
CA SER A 80 -22.80 -68.36 3.91
C SER A 80 -24.07 -67.58 3.52
N PHE A 81 -24.94 -68.14 2.74
CA PHE A 81 -26.22 -67.52 2.36
C PHE A 81 -27.18 -67.39 3.52
N GLN A 82 -27.27 -68.40 4.39
CA GLN A 82 -28.09 -68.34 5.62
C GLN A 82 -27.53 -67.34 6.60
N PHE A 83 -26.20 -67.26 6.75
CA PHE A 83 -25.53 -66.27 7.56
C PHE A 83 -25.82 -64.85 7.11
N GLU A 84 -25.72 -64.55 5.79
CA GLU A 84 -26.11 -63.26 5.22
C GLU A 84 -27.53 -62.87 5.59
N ALA A 85 -28.51 -63.78 5.42
CA ALA A 85 -29.91 -63.56 5.74
C ALA A 85 -30.10 -63.25 7.24
N THR A 86 -29.42 -64.05 8.12
CA THR A 86 -29.51 -63.88 9.58
C THR A 86 -28.92 -62.58 10.06
N VAL A 87 -27.72 -62.24 9.60
CA VAL A 87 -27.06 -60.96 9.97
C VAL A 87 -27.91 -59.77 9.51
N THR A 88 -28.36 -59.80 8.24
CA THR A 88 -29.15 -58.72 7.68
C THR A 88 -30.48 -58.53 8.44
N SER A 89 -31.12 -59.65 8.88
CA SER A 89 -32.41 -59.57 9.62
C SER A 89 -32.30 -58.98 11.01
N GLN A 90 -31.11 -59.02 11.63
CA GLN A 90 -30.86 -58.48 12.97
C GLN A 90 -30.38 -56.99 12.93
N LEU A 91 -30.09 -56.46 11.73
CA LEU A 91 -29.67 -55.06 11.57
C LEU A 91 -30.88 -54.19 11.31
N GLU A 92 -31.49 -53.65 12.37
CA GLU A 92 -32.62 -52.79 12.29
C GLU A 92 -32.18 -51.32 12.16
N HIS A 93 -32.10 -50.83 10.93
CA HIS A 93 -31.72 -49.43 10.66
C HIS A 93 -32.42 -48.94 9.37
N PRO A 94 -32.90 -47.69 9.30
CA PRO A 94 -33.63 -47.19 8.12
C PRO A 94 -32.87 -47.26 6.80
N ASN A 95 -31.52 -47.22 6.88
CA ASN A 95 -30.64 -47.30 5.71
C ASN A 95 -30.01 -48.72 5.49
N ILE A 96 -30.53 -49.72 6.15
CA ILE A 96 -30.17 -51.16 5.90
C ILE A 96 -31.42 -51.88 5.42
N VAL A 97 -31.27 -52.76 4.45
CA VAL A 97 -32.43 -53.50 3.90
C VAL A 97 -33.03 -54.41 4.94
N PRO A 98 -34.33 -54.30 5.30
CA PRO A 98 -34.95 -55.24 6.21
C PRO A 98 -35.28 -56.57 5.52
N VAL A 99 -34.91 -57.66 6.15
CA VAL A 99 -35.32 -59.03 5.76
C VAL A 99 -36.56 -59.37 6.51
N TYR A 100 -37.61 -59.76 5.77
CA TYR A 100 -38.91 -60.06 6.33
C TYR A 100 -39.11 -61.57 6.63
N VAL A 101 -38.61 -62.40 5.74
CA VAL A 101 -38.78 -63.86 5.83
C VAL A 101 -37.56 -64.58 5.29
N THR A 102 -37.17 -65.63 5.96
CA THR A 102 -36.19 -66.62 5.48
C THR A 102 -36.88 -67.99 5.33
N GLY A 103 -36.44 -68.79 4.35
CA GLY A 103 -37.06 -70.12 4.13
C GLY A 103 -36.35 -70.96 3.08
N ALA A 104 -36.95 -72.07 2.73
CA ALA A 104 -36.48 -72.89 1.63
C ALA A 104 -37.68 -73.24 0.68
N THR A 105 -37.38 -73.36 -0.56
CA THR A 105 -38.34 -73.88 -1.56
C THR A 105 -38.64 -75.40 -1.34
N PRO A 106 -39.68 -75.93 -1.91
CA PRO A 106 -40.01 -77.39 -1.77
C PRO A 106 -38.88 -78.34 -2.26
N ASP A 107 -38.04 -77.83 -3.13
CA ASP A 107 -36.84 -78.57 -3.64
C ASP A 107 -35.57 -78.28 -2.73
N GLY A 108 -35.77 -77.65 -1.55
CA GLY A 108 -34.70 -77.42 -0.57
C GLY A 108 -33.78 -76.24 -0.86
N ARG A 109 -34.06 -75.40 -1.84
CA ARG A 109 -33.28 -74.23 -2.18
C ARG A 109 -33.53 -73.11 -1.21
N PRO A 110 -32.53 -72.60 -0.46
CA PRO A 110 -32.68 -71.46 0.45
C PRO A 110 -33.07 -70.17 -0.24
N PHE A 111 -33.90 -69.39 0.42
CA PHE A 111 -34.24 -68.03 0.01
C PHE A 111 -34.45 -67.13 1.24
N TYR A 112 -34.37 -65.83 0.99
CA TYR A 112 -34.90 -64.84 1.90
C TYR A 112 -35.64 -63.73 1.14
N ALA A 113 -36.70 -63.19 1.75
CA ALA A 113 -37.50 -62.10 1.23
C ALA A 113 -37.18 -60.80 1.99
N MET A 114 -36.92 -59.76 1.26
CA MET A 114 -36.55 -58.42 1.78
C MET A 114 -37.37 -57.32 1.15
N ARG A 115 -37.31 -56.14 1.69
CA ARG A 115 -37.99 -54.95 1.15
C ARG A 115 -37.52 -54.71 -0.28
N LEU A 116 -38.47 -54.55 -1.20
CA LEU A 116 -38.23 -54.05 -2.54
C LEU A 116 -37.93 -52.53 -2.44
N ILE A 117 -36.84 -52.08 -3.00
CA ILE A 117 -36.49 -50.66 -3.08
C ILE A 117 -36.61 -50.24 -4.56
N PRO A 118 -37.76 -49.56 -4.91
CA PRO A 118 -37.94 -49.05 -6.28
C PRO A 118 -37.00 -47.86 -6.50
N GLY A 119 -35.98 -48.03 -7.37
CA GLY A 119 -34.98 -46.98 -7.59
C GLY A 119 -33.82 -47.48 -8.43
N ARG A 120 -32.67 -46.90 -8.19
CA ARG A 120 -31.41 -47.21 -8.90
C ARG A 120 -30.26 -47.38 -7.90
N THR A 121 -29.20 -48.06 -8.32
CA THR A 121 -28.00 -48.14 -7.50
C THR A 121 -27.29 -46.76 -7.45
N LEU A 122 -26.51 -46.55 -6.40
CA LEU A 122 -25.61 -45.39 -6.31
C LEU A 122 -24.63 -45.36 -7.49
N GLY A 123 -24.19 -46.54 -8.00
CA GLY A 123 -23.35 -46.64 -9.17
C GLY A 123 -24.02 -46.10 -10.44
N ALA A 124 -25.31 -46.44 -10.67
CA ALA A 124 -26.08 -45.87 -11.76
C ALA A 124 -26.29 -44.33 -11.60
N ALA A 125 -26.53 -43.88 -10.40
CA ALA A 125 -26.69 -42.43 -10.11
C ALA A 125 -25.38 -41.64 -10.32
N ILE A 126 -24.24 -42.23 -9.95
CA ILE A 126 -22.88 -41.65 -10.21
C ILE A 126 -22.64 -41.59 -11.72
N HIS A 127 -22.91 -42.65 -12.45
CA HIS A 127 -22.73 -42.70 -13.89
C HIS A 127 -23.55 -41.61 -14.58
N GLU A 128 -24.83 -41.52 -14.26
CA GLU A 128 -25.72 -40.46 -14.79
C GLU A 128 -25.23 -39.05 -14.46
N PHE A 129 -24.78 -38.79 -13.21
CA PHE A 129 -24.24 -37.50 -12.80
C PHE A 129 -22.99 -37.11 -13.58
N HIS A 130 -22.14 -38.07 -13.93
CA HIS A 130 -20.90 -37.84 -14.68
C HIS A 130 -21.04 -37.95 -16.20
N ASP A 131 -22.19 -38.40 -16.72
CA ASP A 131 -22.44 -38.52 -18.19
C ASP A 131 -22.37 -37.12 -18.82
N ARG A 132 -21.61 -37.02 -19.93
CA ARG A 132 -21.43 -35.76 -20.68
C ARG A 132 -22.72 -35.23 -21.28
N ARG A 133 -23.74 -36.08 -21.49
CA ARG A 133 -25.05 -35.67 -21.98
C ARG A 133 -25.77 -34.72 -21.04
N HIS A 134 -25.46 -34.73 -19.76
CA HIS A 134 -25.98 -33.83 -18.74
C HIS A 134 -25.06 -32.62 -18.47
N ALA A 135 -24.02 -32.42 -19.28
CA ALA A 135 -23.09 -31.28 -19.10
C ALA A 135 -23.72 -29.91 -19.40
N SER A 136 -24.91 -29.89 -20.04
CA SER A 136 -25.68 -28.67 -20.34
C SER A 136 -26.58 -28.19 -19.18
N GLU A 137 -26.67 -28.97 -18.11
CA GLU A 137 -27.43 -28.54 -16.92
C GLU A 137 -26.90 -27.25 -16.31
N ALA A 138 -27.81 -26.42 -15.78
CA ALA A 138 -27.40 -25.22 -15.08
C ALA A 138 -26.45 -25.55 -13.91
N ALA A 139 -25.40 -24.74 -13.72
CA ALA A 139 -24.38 -24.98 -12.70
C ALA A 139 -24.98 -25.15 -11.28
N GLY A 140 -26.09 -24.48 -11.01
CA GLY A 140 -26.83 -24.59 -9.74
C GLY A 140 -27.47 -25.95 -9.54
N GLU A 141 -28.15 -26.50 -10.57
CA GLU A 141 -28.81 -27.82 -10.54
C GLU A 141 -27.79 -28.92 -10.35
N ARG A 142 -26.69 -28.88 -11.11
CA ARG A 142 -25.59 -29.81 -10.97
C ARG A 142 -24.97 -29.77 -9.57
N SER A 143 -24.81 -28.58 -8.98
CA SER A 143 -24.33 -28.43 -7.60
C SER A 143 -25.30 -29.02 -6.58
N ALA A 144 -26.60 -28.85 -6.78
CA ALA A 144 -27.64 -29.42 -5.92
C ALA A 144 -27.62 -30.97 -5.98
N ARG A 145 -27.57 -31.55 -7.17
CA ARG A 145 -27.46 -33.04 -7.36
C ARG A 145 -26.19 -33.62 -6.74
N TYR A 146 -25.07 -32.90 -6.87
CA TYR A 146 -23.82 -33.30 -6.23
C TYR A 146 -23.94 -33.35 -4.72
N ARG A 147 -24.55 -32.28 -4.12
CA ARG A 147 -24.80 -32.22 -2.68
C ARG A 147 -25.75 -33.29 -2.20
N GLU A 148 -26.77 -33.59 -2.98
CA GLU A 148 -27.72 -34.69 -2.71
C GLU A 148 -27.01 -36.03 -2.63
N LEU A 149 -26.19 -36.37 -3.64
CA LEU A 149 -25.41 -37.59 -3.66
C LEU A 149 -24.45 -37.73 -2.47
N LEU A 150 -23.80 -36.63 -2.09
CA LEU A 150 -22.95 -36.62 -0.90
C LEU A 150 -23.75 -36.77 0.40
N GLY A 151 -24.94 -36.18 0.49
CA GLY A 151 -25.85 -36.35 1.64
C GLY A 151 -26.33 -37.79 1.75
N GLN A 152 -26.69 -38.43 0.61
CA GLN A 152 -27.06 -39.83 0.54
C GLN A 152 -25.87 -40.72 0.96
N PHE A 153 -24.64 -40.40 0.52
CA PHE A 153 -23.43 -41.11 0.95
C PHE A 153 -23.18 -40.99 2.48
N ALA A 154 -23.45 -39.82 3.06
CA ALA A 154 -23.34 -39.65 4.53
C ALA A 154 -24.30 -40.61 5.29
N LEU A 155 -25.51 -40.85 4.75
CA LEU A 155 -26.43 -41.84 5.31
C LEU A 155 -25.90 -43.27 5.24
N VAL A 156 -25.19 -43.63 4.15
CA VAL A 156 -24.48 -44.90 4.07
C VAL A 156 -23.43 -45.01 5.16
N CYS A 157 -22.61 -43.98 5.37
CA CYS A 157 -21.60 -44.01 6.44
C CYS A 157 -22.26 -44.23 7.82
N LYS A 158 -23.41 -43.58 8.08
CA LYS A 158 -24.16 -43.77 9.33
C LYS A 158 -24.71 -45.22 9.48
N ALA A 159 -25.19 -45.81 8.39
CA ALA A 159 -25.63 -47.20 8.39
C ALA A 159 -24.50 -48.20 8.73
N ILE A 160 -23.31 -47.99 8.15
CA ILE A 160 -22.13 -48.82 8.43
C ILE A 160 -21.64 -48.58 9.88
N ALA A 161 -21.69 -47.31 10.38
CA ALA A 161 -21.36 -47.03 11.76
C ALA A 161 -22.29 -47.78 12.73
N TYR A 162 -23.58 -47.80 12.46
CA TYR A 162 -24.55 -48.61 13.22
C TYR A 162 -24.23 -50.11 13.22
N ALA A 163 -23.89 -50.67 12.03
CA ALA A 163 -23.50 -52.07 11.95
C ALA A 163 -22.23 -52.35 12.77
N HIS A 164 -21.24 -51.49 12.72
CA HIS A 164 -20.03 -51.58 13.55
C HIS A 164 -20.34 -51.53 15.03
N ASP A 165 -21.28 -50.68 15.42
CA ASP A 165 -21.73 -50.62 16.81
C ASP A 165 -22.40 -51.92 17.27
N ARG A 166 -23.10 -52.61 16.38
CA ARG A 166 -23.67 -53.93 16.58
C ARG A 166 -22.64 -55.09 16.43
N GLY A 167 -21.36 -54.77 16.17
CA GLY A 167 -20.30 -55.76 16.04
C GLY A 167 -20.20 -56.46 14.69
N VAL A 168 -20.75 -55.84 13.62
CA VAL A 168 -20.80 -56.39 12.26
C VAL A 168 -19.97 -55.56 11.28
N LEU A 169 -19.07 -56.17 10.53
CA LEU A 169 -18.36 -55.62 9.39
C LEU A 169 -19.10 -55.98 8.10
N HIS A 170 -19.10 -55.06 7.13
CA HIS A 170 -19.71 -55.29 5.82
C HIS A 170 -18.76 -55.94 4.82
N ARG A 171 -17.52 -55.46 4.66
CA ARG A 171 -16.41 -55.98 3.88
C ARG A 171 -16.56 -55.93 2.34
N ASP A 172 -17.74 -55.52 1.79
CA ASP A 172 -17.99 -55.36 0.35
C ASP A 172 -18.76 -54.03 0.06
N ILE A 173 -18.31 -52.95 0.61
CA ILE A 173 -18.92 -51.62 0.40
C ILE A 173 -18.51 -51.10 -0.98
N LYS A 174 -19.52 -50.89 -1.84
CA LYS A 174 -19.35 -50.39 -3.21
C LYS A 174 -20.63 -49.74 -3.71
N PRO A 175 -20.58 -48.88 -4.75
CA PRO A 175 -21.78 -48.20 -5.27
C PRO A 175 -22.87 -49.12 -5.77
N ALA A 176 -22.54 -50.35 -6.18
CA ALA A 176 -23.51 -51.33 -6.63
C ALA A 176 -24.39 -51.91 -5.48
N ASN A 177 -23.86 -51.94 -4.27
CA ASN A 177 -24.53 -52.46 -3.05
C ASN A 177 -25.32 -51.38 -2.29
N ILE A 178 -25.50 -50.18 -2.87
CA ILE A 178 -26.25 -49.08 -2.29
C ILE A 178 -27.41 -48.73 -3.22
N MET A 179 -28.64 -48.84 -2.75
CA MET A 179 -29.83 -48.47 -3.50
C MET A 179 -30.30 -47.04 -3.09
N LEU A 180 -30.66 -46.27 -4.08
CA LEU A 180 -31.31 -44.98 -3.96
C LEU A 180 -32.76 -45.11 -4.41
N GLY A 181 -33.70 -44.99 -3.49
CA GLY A 181 -35.13 -45.06 -3.76
C GLY A 181 -35.68 -43.78 -4.37
N LYS A 182 -36.87 -43.85 -4.96
CA LYS A 182 -37.54 -42.73 -5.65
C LYS A 182 -37.92 -41.59 -4.72
N PHE A 183 -38.08 -41.87 -3.43
CA PHE A 183 -38.52 -40.91 -2.40
C PHE A 183 -37.39 -40.50 -1.45
N GLY A 184 -36.13 -40.69 -1.90
CA GLY A 184 -34.94 -40.27 -1.13
C GLY A 184 -34.44 -41.34 -0.15
N GLU A 185 -34.99 -42.57 -0.21
CA GLU A 185 -34.44 -43.68 0.58
C GLU A 185 -33.03 -44.02 0.12
N VAL A 186 -32.17 -44.29 1.08
CA VAL A 186 -30.82 -44.81 0.86
C VAL A 186 -30.69 -46.11 1.62
N VAL A 187 -30.40 -47.18 0.95
CA VAL A 187 -30.40 -48.52 1.57
C VAL A 187 -29.17 -49.32 1.18
N VAL A 188 -28.43 -49.76 2.18
CA VAL A 188 -27.28 -50.68 2.01
C VAL A 188 -27.80 -52.11 1.86
N LEU A 189 -27.31 -52.78 0.82
CA LEU A 189 -27.65 -54.16 0.48
C LEU A 189 -26.44 -55.10 0.67
N ASP A 190 -26.68 -56.40 0.56
CA ASP A 190 -25.70 -57.47 0.34
C ASP A 190 -24.61 -57.58 1.47
N TRP A 191 -25.03 -58.22 2.58
CA TRP A 191 -24.16 -58.51 3.73
C TRP A 191 -23.50 -59.91 3.60
N GLY A 192 -23.34 -60.44 2.39
CA GLY A 192 -22.83 -61.77 2.12
C GLY A 192 -21.37 -62.02 2.47
N LEU A 193 -20.61 -60.93 2.70
CA LEU A 193 -19.24 -60.98 3.19
C LEU A 193 -19.10 -60.50 4.61
N ALA A 194 -20.20 -60.30 5.32
CA ALA A 194 -20.18 -59.79 6.69
C ALA A 194 -19.35 -60.66 7.64
N ALA A 195 -18.74 -60.02 8.59
CA ALA A 195 -17.95 -60.69 9.65
C ALA A 195 -18.15 -60.05 11.02
N ARG A 196 -17.86 -60.81 12.06
CA ARG A 196 -17.90 -60.29 13.45
C ARG A 196 -16.68 -59.42 13.71
N ILE A 197 -16.87 -58.33 14.46
CA ILE A 197 -15.79 -57.55 15.05
C ILE A 197 -15.38 -58.23 16.34
N ASP A 198 -14.11 -58.66 16.44
CA ASP A 198 -13.55 -59.09 17.71
C ASP A 198 -13.41 -57.84 18.63
N ARG A 199 -14.33 -57.75 19.56
CA ARG A 199 -14.30 -56.67 20.57
C ARG A 199 -13.59 -57.16 21.81
N ASP A 200 -12.59 -56.45 22.27
CA ASP A 200 -12.10 -56.53 23.64
C ASP A 200 -13.25 -56.25 24.63
N ASP A 201 -13.23 -56.95 25.78
CA ASP A 201 -14.26 -56.94 26.83
C ASP A 201 -14.64 -55.55 27.37
N ARG A 202 -13.89 -54.48 27.03
CA ARG A 202 -14.14 -53.11 27.43
C ARG A 202 -15.36 -52.49 26.71
N ALA A 203 -15.74 -52.95 25.54
CA ALA A 203 -16.87 -52.40 24.76
C ALA A 203 -18.23 -52.94 25.20
N ARG A 204 -18.27 -54.03 26.00
CA ARG A 204 -19.52 -54.63 26.50
C ARG A 204 -20.25 -53.81 27.56
N ARG A 205 -19.76 -52.66 27.91
CA ARG A 205 -20.33 -51.82 29.00
C ARG A 205 -21.36 -50.81 28.55
N SER A 206 -21.67 -50.67 27.26
CA SER A 206 -22.64 -49.67 26.73
C SER A 206 -24.11 -50.16 26.73
N GLY A 207 -24.39 -51.36 27.23
CA GLY A 207 -25.78 -51.78 27.47
C GLY A 207 -26.62 -52.15 26.26
N GLU A 208 -26.04 -52.05 25.04
CA GLU A 208 -26.71 -52.52 23.82
C GLU A 208 -26.34 -53.98 23.52
N GLU A 209 -27.35 -54.82 23.30
CA GLU A 209 -27.16 -56.22 22.97
C GLU A 209 -26.42 -56.40 21.66
N SER A 210 -25.25 -57.02 21.69
CA SER A 210 -24.56 -57.46 20.46
C SER A 210 -25.43 -58.41 19.67
N ILE A 211 -25.41 -58.32 18.39
CA ILE A 211 -26.08 -59.29 17.51
C ILE A 211 -25.64 -60.70 17.88
N VAL A 212 -26.58 -61.56 18.12
CA VAL A 212 -26.33 -62.97 18.33
C VAL A 212 -25.95 -63.58 16.98
N MET A 213 -24.66 -63.59 16.70
CA MET A 213 -24.15 -64.27 15.54
C MET A 213 -24.34 -65.78 15.70
N PRO A 214 -24.90 -66.49 14.72
CA PRO A 214 -24.94 -67.94 14.72
C PRO A 214 -23.53 -68.49 14.98
N THR A 215 -23.39 -69.46 15.87
CA THR A 215 -22.11 -70.17 16.15
C THR A 215 -21.77 -71.11 14.98
N ILE A 216 -21.79 -70.61 13.78
CA ILE A 216 -21.22 -71.27 12.61
C ILE A 216 -19.74 -71.03 12.72
N ALA A 217 -18.94 -72.12 12.71
CA ALA A 217 -17.49 -72.08 12.88
C ALA A 217 -16.87 -71.05 11.88
N ILE A 218 -16.69 -69.82 12.33
CA ILE A 218 -16.07 -68.74 11.57
C ILE A 218 -14.55 -69.01 11.41
N ASP A 219 -13.99 -69.98 12.13
CA ASP A 219 -12.62 -70.46 11.99
C ASP A 219 -12.27 -71.07 10.66
N ALA A 220 -13.28 -71.41 9.86
CA ALA A 220 -13.10 -71.74 8.48
C ALA A 220 -13.48 -70.53 7.57
N ALA A 221 -12.74 -69.43 7.71
CA ALA A 221 -12.80 -68.38 6.68
C ALA A 221 -12.48 -69.01 5.33
N PRO A 222 -13.44 -69.05 4.37
CA PRO A 222 -13.17 -69.62 3.04
C PRO A 222 -12.19 -68.75 2.23
N THR A 223 -11.71 -67.69 2.81
CA THR A 223 -10.86 -66.67 2.19
C THR A 223 -9.46 -67.13 1.84
N ALA A 224 -8.92 -68.18 2.51
CA ALA A 224 -7.57 -68.65 2.18
C ALA A 224 -7.48 -69.67 1.01
N LYS A 225 -8.62 -70.25 0.54
CA LYS A 225 -8.63 -71.26 -0.55
C LYS A 225 -9.51 -70.93 -1.75
N ARG A 226 -10.24 -69.84 -1.77
CA ARG A 226 -11.00 -69.33 -2.94
C ARG A 226 -10.56 -67.91 -3.24
N GLY A 227 -10.28 -67.64 -4.51
CA GLY A 227 -9.81 -66.35 -5.01
C GLY A 227 -10.56 -65.17 -4.44
N ILE A 228 -9.96 -64.04 -4.49
CA ILE A 228 -10.39 -62.74 -3.96
C ILE A 228 -11.92 -62.59 -4.10
N SER A 229 -12.66 -62.67 -2.97
CA SER A 229 -14.10 -62.56 -2.95
C SER A 229 -14.47 -61.10 -2.73
N GLY A 230 -15.22 -60.48 -3.64
CA GLY A 230 -15.64 -59.10 -3.66
C GLY A 230 -15.17 -58.36 -4.91
N THR A 231 -15.39 -57.06 -4.99
CA THR A 231 -14.99 -56.24 -6.12
C THR A 231 -13.63 -55.58 -5.85
N PRO A 232 -12.52 -56.07 -6.49
CA PRO A 232 -11.14 -55.71 -6.08
C PRO A 232 -10.86 -54.22 -6.00
N ALA A 233 -11.50 -53.41 -6.85
CA ALA A 233 -11.27 -51.95 -6.90
C ALA A 233 -11.70 -51.19 -5.64
N TYR A 234 -12.52 -51.78 -4.75
CA TYR A 234 -13.01 -51.14 -3.52
C TYR A 234 -12.46 -51.76 -2.25
N MET A 235 -11.71 -52.88 -2.40
CA MET A 235 -11.11 -53.61 -1.28
C MET A 235 -9.94 -52.83 -0.69
N SER A 236 -9.81 -52.87 0.63
CA SER A 236 -8.70 -52.30 1.38
C SER A 236 -7.39 -53.07 1.16
N PRO A 237 -6.21 -52.47 1.40
CA PRO A 237 -4.92 -53.16 1.30
C PRO A 237 -4.87 -54.44 2.14
N GLU A 238 -5.39 -54.41 3.37
CA GLU A 238 -5.42 -55.60 4.25
C GLU A 238 -6.34 -56.71 3.76
N GLN A 239 -7.40 -56.40 3.01
CA GLN A 239 -8.23 -57.41 2.35
C GLN A 239 -7.49 -58.09 1.15
N HIS A 240 -6.60 -57.35 0.48
CA HIS A 240 -5.77 -57.85 -0.61
C HIS A 240 -4.54 -58.63 -0.12
N ASP A 241 -3.95 -58.22 0.99
CA ASP A 241 -2.73 -58.84 1.52
C ASP A 241 -3.04 -60.15 2.29
N GLY A 242 -4.10 -60.14 3.07
CA GLY A 242 -4.49 -61.25 3.92
C GLY A 242 -3.58 -61.48 5.14
N ALA A 243 -2.52 -60.69 5.27
CA ALA A 243 -1.58 -60.80 6.39
C ALA A 243 -2.01 -59.95 7.62
N VAL A 244 -2.79 -58.92 7.40
CA VAL A 244 -3.32 -58.01 8.43
C VAL A 244 -4.80 -58.35 8.68
N PRO A 245 -5.23 -58.41 9.96
CA PRO A 245 -6.65 -58.64 10.25
C PRO A 245 -7.56 -57.58 9.66
N VAL A 246 -8.62 -58.00 8.98
CA VAL A 246 -9.64 -57.14 8.46
C VAL A 246 -10.55 -56.66 9.56
N GLY A 247 -10.66 -55.34 9.73
CA GLY A 247 -11.41 -54.71 10.82
C GLY A 247 -12.26 -53.52 10.36
N PRO A 248 -12.81 -52.74 11.29
CA PRO A 248 -13.65 -51.57 10.97
C PRO A 248 -13.03 -50.58 9.99
N ALA A 249 -11.70 -50.39 10.06
CA ALA A 249 -10.96 -49.55 9.15
C ALA A 249 -11.01 -50.02 7.68
N SER A 250 -11.27 -51.32 7.41
CA SER A 250 -11.44 -51.84 6.06
C SER A 250 -12.74 -51.33 5.44
N ASP A 251 -13.84 -51.24 6.20
CA ASP A 251 -15.11 -50.68 5.74
C ASP A 251 -14.97 -49.16 5.51
N VAL A 252 -14.19 -48.43 6.37
CA VAL A 252 -13.88 -47.03 6.13
C VAL A 252 -13.16 -46.83 4.81
N TYR A 253 -12.22 -47.73 4.44
CA TYR A 253 -11.57 -47.71 3.14
C TYR A 253 -12.55 -47.93 2.00
N GLY A 254 -13.46 -48.90 2.11
CA GLY A 254 -14.52 -49.20 1.12
C GLY A 254 -15.47 -48.00 0.94
N LEU A 255 -15.81 -47.32 2.04
CA LEU A 255 -16.53 -46.03 1.99
C LEU A 255 -15.70 -44.96 1.28
N GLY A 256 -14.41 -44.81 1.59
CA GLY A 256 -13.50 -43.94 0.87
C GLY A 256 -13.42 -44.21 -0.63
N ALA A 257 -13.33 -45.48 -1.02
CA ALA A 257 -13.33 -45.95 -2.42
C ALA A 257 -14.65 -45.61 -3.11
N THR A 258 -15.78 -45.80 -2.42
CA THR A 258 -17.11 -45.38 -2.88
C THR A 258 -17.21 -43.86 -3.06
N LEU A 259 -16.71 -43.09 -2.11
CA LEU A 259 -16.61 -41.63 -2.21
C LEU A 259 -15.70 -41.20 -3.37
N TYR A 260 -14.56 -41.85 -3.55
CA TYR A 260 -13.68 -41.60 -4.69
C TYR A 260 -14.43 -41.75 -6.02
N HIS A 261 -15.17 -42.87 -6.19
CA HIS A 261 -16.00 -43.10 -7.39
C HIS A 261 -17.07 -42.02 -7.55
N LEU A 262 -17.72 -41.61 -6.44
CA LEU A 262 -18.76 -40.57 -6.47
C LEU A 262 -18.17 -39.21 -6.94
N ILE A 263 -17.00 -38.81 -6.46
CA ILE A 263 -16.43 -37.49 -6.79
C ILE A 263 -15.70 -37.45 -8.14
N THR A 264 -15.17 -38.60 -8.62
CA THR A 264 -14.41 -38.66 -9.87
C THR A 264 -15.23 -39.15 -11.06
N GLY A 265 -16.20 -40.01 -10.82
CA GLY A 265 -16.97 -40.75 -11.86
C GLY A 265 -16.32 -42.06 -12.28
N SER A 266 -15.20 -42.46 -11.71
CA SER A 266 -14.48 -43.68 -11.99
C SER A 266 -14.07 -44.38 -10.71
N PRO A 267 -13.94 -45.70 -10.68
CA PRO A 267 -13.42 -46.43 -9.52
C PRO A 267 -11.97 -45.99 -9.24
N PRO A 268 -11.47 -46.17 -8.01
CA PRO A 268 -10.11 -45.71 -7.63
C PRO A 268 -9.01 -46.46 -8.40
N TYR A 269 -9.26 -47.69 -8.78
CA TYR A 269 -8.33 -48.51 -9.54
C TYR A 269 -9.01 -49.24 -10.69
N GLU A 270 -8.33 -49.32 -11.83
CA GLU A 270 -8.80 -49.99 -13.05
C GLU A 270 -7.72 -50.96 -13.54
N GLY A 271 -8.17 -52.09 -14.16
CA GLY A 271 -7.31 -53.14 -14.67
C GLY A 271 -7.85 -54.52 -14.31
N ASP A 272 -7.04 -55.55 -14.56
CA ASP A 272 -7.32 -56.89 -14.07
C ASP A 272 -7.09 -57.02 -12.56
N VAL A 273 -7.52 -58.13 -11.97
CA VAL A 273 -7.45 -58.37 -10.51
C VAL A 273 -6.02 -58.27 -9.99
N ALA A 274 -5.04 -58.74 -10.73
CA ALA A 274 -3.63 -58.76 -10.33
C ALA A 274 -3.05 -57.31 -10.35
N ALA A 275 -3.32 -56.56 -11.40
CA ALA A 275 -2.89 -55.16 -11.53
C ALA A 275 -3.55 -54.24 -10.47
N ILE A 276 -4.85 -54.46 -10.18
CA ILE A 276 -5.54 -53.73 -9.11
C ILE A 276 -4.88 -54.00 -7.76
N ARG A 277 -4.63 -55.30 -7.44
CA ARG A 277 -3.98 -55.71 -6.21
C ARG A 277 -2.61 -55.03 -6.04
N GLU A 278 -1.78 -55.05 -7.08
CA GLU A 278 -0.46 -54.43 -7.07
C GLU A 278 -0.57 -52.93 -6.75
N LYS A 279 -1.47 -52.19 -7.44
CA LYS A 279 -1.71 -50.77 -7.26
C LYS A 279 -2.18 -50.42 -5.84
N VAL A 280 -3.12 -51.23 -5.31
CA VAL A 280 -3.66 -51.06 -3.94
C VAL A 280 -2.55 -51.24 -2.90
N LEU A 281 -1.77 -52.32 -3.00
CA LEU A 281 -0.67 -52.63 -2.07
C LEU A 281 0.45 -51.59 -2.17
N ALA A 282 0.74 -51.10 -3.38
CA ALA A 282 1.71 -50.01 -3.59
C ALA A 282 1.22 -48.63 -3.09
N GLY A 283 -0.08 -48.49 -2.79
CA GLY A 283 -0.67 -47.19 -2.40
C GLY A 283 -0.69 -46.15 -3.52
N SER A 284 -0.66 -46.62 -4.80
CA SER A 284 -0.60 -45.73 -5.96
C SER A 284 -1.98 -45.21 -6.37
N LEU A 285 -2.64 -44.47 -5.45
CA LEU A 285 -3.94 -43.88 -5.69
C LEU A 285 -3.79 -42.50 -6.35
N PRO A 286 -4.33 -42.24 -7.55
CA PRO A 286 -4.34 -40.89 -8.13
C PRO A 286 -5.20 -39.98 -7.31
N ALA A 287 -4.68 -38.77 -7.01
CA ALA A 287 -5.49 -37.78 -6.29
C ALA A 287 -6.76 -37.43 -7.09
N PRO A 288 -7.94 -37.35 -6.47
CA PRO A 288 -9.20 -37.08 -7.14
C PRO A 288 -9.19 -35.81 -8.04
N SER A 289 -8.48 -34.75 -7.63
CA SER A 289 -8.34 -33.51 -8.40
C SER A 289 -7.51 -33.68 -9.70
N ARG A 290 -6.67 -34.75 -9.78
CA ARG A 290 -5.92 -35.08 -11.02
C ARG A 290 -6.80 -35.82 -12.01
N VAL A 291 -7.76 -36.58 -11.52
CA VAL A 291 -8.72 -37.35 -12.36
C VAL A 291 -9.87 -36.46 -12.82
N LYS A 292 -10.40 -35.63 -11.92
CA LYS A 292 -11.54 -34.76 -12.20
C LYS A 292 -11.24 -33.31 -11.79
N ARG A 293 -11.24 -32.40 -12.76
CA ARG A 293 -11.10 -30.95 -12.49
C ARG A 293 -12.31 -30.44 -11.69
N GLY A 294 -12.05 -29.55 -10.76
CA GLY A 294 -13.09 -28.91 -9.94
C GLY A 294 -13.40 -29.63 -8.63
N VAL A 295 -12.75 -30.75 -8.32
CA VAL A 295 -12.83 -31.38 -7.01
C VAL A 295 -12.20 -30.44 -5.96
N SER A 296 -12.96 -30.09 -4.91
CA SER A 296 -12.46 -29.21 -3.85
C SER A 296 -11.40 -29.92 -3.00
N GLY A 297 -10.40 -29.15 -2.51
CA GLY A 297 -9.36 -29.70 -1.65
C GLY A 297 -9.89 -30.33 -0.35
N ALA A 298 -11.02 -29.84 0.18
CA ALA A 298 -11.63 -30.37 1.38
C ALA A 298 -12.19 -31.80 1.16
N ILE A 299 -13.04 -31.99 0.13
CA ILE A 299 -13.61 -33.33 -0.12
C ILE A 299 -12.56 -34.33 -0.60
N GLN A 300 -11.54 -33.87 -1.34
CA GLN A 300 -10.38 -34.69 -1.70
C GLN A 300 -9.64 -35.18 -0.44
N ALA A 301 -9.38 -34.29 0.52
CA ALA A 301 -8.69 -34.65 1.75
C ALA A 301 -9.49 -35.66 2.57
N VAL A 302 -10.81 -35.49 2.65
CA VAL A 302 -11.72 -36.46 3.29
C VAL A 302 -11.63 -37.84 2.63
N CYS A 303 -11.68 -37.88 1.28
CA CYS A 303 -11.56 -39.09 0.53
C CYS A 303 -10.21 -39.79 0.73
N LEU A 304 -9.11 -39.04 0.62
CA LEU A 304 -7.76 -39.59 0.78
C LEU A 304 -7.47 -40.05 2.20
N LYS A 305 -8.00 -39.37 3.24
CA LYS A 305 -7.92 -39.83 4.62
C LYS A 305 -8.65 -41.16 4.82
N ALA A 306 -9.88 -41.29 4.28
CA ALA A 306 -10.61 -42.54 4.34
C ALA A 306 -9.89 -43.71 3.64
N MET A 307 -9.15 -43.38 2.55
CA MET A 307 -8.38 -44.33 1.76
C MET A 307 -6.89 -44.40 2.10
N ALA A 308 -6.48 -43.91 3.28
CA ALA A 308 -5.11 -44.04 3.69
C ALA A 308 -4.64 -45.50 3.70
N ARG A 309 -3.38 -45.74 3.32
CA ARG A 309 -2.83 -47.08 3.21
C ARG A 309 -2.88 -47.79 4.56
N ASP A 310 -2.35 -47.14 5.59
CA ASP A 310 -2.35 -47.67 6.94
C ASP A 310 -3.70 -47.43 7.62
N PRO A 311 -4.31 -48.49 8.20
CA PRO A 311 -5.60 -48.38 8.89
C PRO A 311 -5.66 -47.28 9.98
N VAL A 312 -4.54 -47.03 10.68
CA VAL A 312 -4.46 -46.05 11.76
C VAL A 312 -4.55 -44.59 11.28
N ASP A 313 -4.23 -44.32 10.01
CA ASP A 313 -4.30 -43.00 9.41
C ASP A 313 -5.69 -42.68 8.86
N ARG A 314 -6.60 -43.66 8.84
CA ARG A 314 -7.99 -43.51 8.39
C ARG A 314 -8.83 -42.82 9.47
N TYR A 315 -10.10 -42.62 9.20
CA TYR A 315 -11.08 -42.30 10.24
C TYR A 315 -11.26 -43.48 11.17
N GLU A 316 -11.34 -43.23 12.47
CA GLU A 316 -11.53 -44.26 13.48
C GLU A 316 -12.88 -44.97 13.31
N THR A 317 -13.91 -44.19 12.93
CA THR A 317 -15.27 -44.72 12.69
C THR A 317 -15.88 -44.18 11.40
N PRO A 318 -16.80 -44.93 10.77
CA PRO A 318 -17.61 -44.40 9.64
C PRO A 318 -18.41 -43.15 10.03
N LEU A 319 -18.75 -42.97 11.30
CA LEU A 319 -19.48 -41.78 11.78
C LEU A 319 -18.64 -40.51 11.71
N GLU A 320 -17.34 -40.60 11.96
CA GLU A 320 -16.42 -39.46 11.78
C GLU A 320 -16.30 -39.05 10.31
N LEU A 321 -16.23 -40.01 9.39
CA LEU A 321 -16.30 -39.76 7.96
C LEU A 321 -17.62 -39.04 7.57
N ALA A 322 -18.76 -39.54 8.10
CA ALA A 322 -20.06 -38.87 7.91
C ALA A 322 -20.08 -37.46 8.42
N ARG A 323 -19.50 -37.18 9.60
CA ARG A 323 -19.41 -35.81 10.18
C ARG A 323 -18.62 -34.87 9.28
N ASP A 324 -17.51 -35.32 8.68
CA ASP A 324 -16.74 -34.50 7.75
C ASP A 324 -17.49 -34.23 6.43
N ILE A 325 -18.28 -35.20 5.93
CA ILE A 325 -19.16 -34.99 4.80
C ILE A 325 -20.28 -33.97 5.14
N ASP A 326 -20.93 -34.13 6.29
CA ASP A 326 -21.96 -33.21 6.77
C ASP A 326 -21.37 -31.80 6.98
N ALA A 327 -20.13 -31.67 7.53
CA ALA A 327 -19.43 -30.40 7.66
C ALA A 327 -19.14 -29.76 6.31
N TYR A 328 -18.67 -30.56 5.33
CA TYR A 328 -18.47 -30.08 3.97
C TYR A 328 -19.75 -29.55 3.32
N LEU A 329 -20.86 -30.27 3.47
CA LEU A 329 -22.16 -29.86 2.94
C LEU A 329 -22.69 -28.58 3.59
N ALA A 330 -22.36 -28.35 4.87
CA ALA A 330 -22.71 -27.16 5.63
C ALA A 330 -21.73 -25.98 5.43
N ASP A 331 -20.78 -26.09 4.51
CA ASP A 331 -19.68 -25.11 4.32
C ASP A 331 -18.87 -24.85 5.62
N ASN A 332 -18.73 -25.89 6.46
CA ASN A 332 -17.92 -25.89 7.66
C ASN A 332 -16.52 -26.50 7.39
N PRO A 333 -15.52 -26.20 8.23
CA PRO A 333 -14.21 -26.85 8.14
C PRO A 333 -14.35 -28.36 8.35
N VAL A 334 -13.66 -29.16 7.53
CA VAL A 334 -13.55 -30.61 7.69
C VAL A 334 -12.28 -30.97 8.46
N SER A 335 -12.30 -32.05 9.26
CA SER A 335 -11.17 -32.44 10.10
C SER A 335 -9.93 -32.85 9.29
N ALA A 336 -10.15 -33.42 8.11
CA ALA A 336 -9.10 -33.93 7.22
C ALA A 336 -8.33 -32.82 6.44
N TYR A 337 -8.74 -31.55 6.49
CA TYR A 337 -8.18 -30.48 5.66
C TYR A 337 -7.85 -29.23 6.45
N ARG A 338 -6.58 -28.86 6.45
CA ARG A 338 -6.15 -27.54 6.98
C ARG A 338 -6.42 -26.46 5.95
N GLU A 339 -7.47 -25.71 6.19
CA GLU A 339 -7.91 -24.67 5.26
C GLU A 339 -6.97 -23.45 5.28
N PRO A 340 -6.53 -22.94 4.11
CA PRO A 340 -5.77 -21.70 4.01
C PRO A 340 -6.54 -20.51 4.61
N LEU A 341 -5.83 -19.57 5.27
CA LEU A 341 -6.41 -18.41 5.96
C LEU A 341 -7.31 -17.57 5.06
N LEU A 342 -6.94 -17.38 3.80
CA LEU A 342 -7.75 -16.62 2.83
C LEU A 342 -9.12 -17.27 2.58
N ARG A 343 -9.18 -18.61 2.48
CA ARG A 343 -10.46 -19.32 2.33
C ARG A 343 -11.31 -19.25 3.59
N ARG A 344 -10.66 -19.34 4.76
CA ARG A 344 -11.32 -19.18 6.06
C ARG A 344 -11.94 -17.79 6.19
N LEU A 345 -11.20 -16.73 5.79
CA LEU A 345 -11.68 -15.37 5.77
C LEU A 345 -12.85 -15.21 4.78
N ALA A 346 -12.72 -15.72 3.55
CA ALA A 346 -13.78 -15.67 2.53
C ALA A 346 -15.06 -16.40 2.97
N ARG A 347 -14.94 -17.49 3.73
CA ARG A 347 -16.08 -18.19 4.33
C ARG A 347 -16.73 -17.36 5.42
N TRP A 348 -15.90 -16.76 6.29
CA TRP A 348 -16.38 -15.91 7.38
C TRP A 348 -17.15 -14.69 6.83
N THR A 349 -16.61 -14.01 5.80
CA THR A 349 -17.27 -12.86 5.15
C THR A 349 -18.60 -13.24 4.50
N ARG A 350 -18.71 -14.42 3.87
CA ARG A 350 -19.97 -14.91 3.31
C ARG A 350 -21.02 -15.20 4.40
N ARG A 351 -20.59 -15.71 5.54
CA ARG A 351 -21.47 -16.06 6.66
C ARG A 351 -21.94 -14.82 7.43
N HIS A 352 -21.07 -13.78 7.50
CA HIS A 352 -21.34 -12.54 8.25
C HIS A 352 -21.41 -11.33 7.32
N ARG A 353 -22.25 -11.40 6.27
CA ARG A 353 -22.37 -10.36 5.24
C ARG A 353 -22.66 -8.97 5.82
N THR A 354 -23.56 -8.88 6.77
CA THR A 354 -23.94 -7.60 7.41
C THR A 354 -22.77 -6.99 8.18
N VAL A 355 -22.05 -7.78 8.97
CA VAL A 355 -20.87 -7.32 9.71
C VAL A 355 -19.78 -6.87 8.77
N THR A 356 -19.54 -7.62 7.69
CA THR A 356 -18.55 -7.28 6.66
C THR A 356 -18.91 -5.99 5.95
N GLN A 357 -20.19 -5.79 5.59
CA GLN A 357 -20.65 -4.55 4.94
C GLN A 357 -20.50 -3.34 5.86
N ILE A 358 -20.85 -3.47 7.15
CA ILE A 358 -20.67 -2.42 8.16
C ILE A 358 -19.18 -2.09 8.33
N ALA A 359 -18.31 -3.10 8.45
CA ALA A 359 -16.88 -2.90 8.61
C ALA A 359 -16.24 -2.19 7.39
N VAL A 360 -16.61 -2.61 6.18
CA VAL A 360 -16.15 -1.95 4.93
C VAL A 360 -16.66 -0.53 4.83
N GLY A 361 -17.95 -0.30 5.14
CA GLY A 361 -18.55 1.05 5.16
C GLY A 361 -17.87 1.97 6.19
N SER A 362 -17.65 1.49 7.41
CA SER A 362 -16.95 2.24 8.47
C SER A 362 -15.51 2.58 8.07
N LEU A 363 -14.79 1.63 7.47
CA LEU A 363 -13.44 1.86 6.98
C LEU A 363 -13.42 2.92 5.87
N ALA A 364 -14.37 2.86 4.94
CA ALA A 364 -14.49 3.86 3.87
C ALA A 364 -14.73 5.27 4.44
N VAL A 365 -15.63 5.41 5.43
CA VAL A 365 -15.89 6.70 6.12
C VAL A 365 -14.63 7.21 6.82
N LEU A 366 -13.90 6.34 7.52
CA LEU A 366 -12.65 6.72 8.19
C LEU A 366 -11.58 7.18 7.19
N LEU A 367 -11.44 6.48 6.06
CA LEU A 367 -10.48 6.86 5.01
C LEU A 367 -10.84 8.21 4.37
N VAL A 368 -12.11 8.43 4.08
CA VAL A 368 -12.60 9.73 3.57
C VAL A 368 -12.36 10.83 4.61
N GLY A 369 -12.68 10.59 5.88
CA GLY A 369 -12.41 11.52 6.97
C GLY A 369 -10.93 11.86 7.10
N ALA A 370 -10.05 10.86 7.05
CA ALA A 370 -8.61 11.07 7.10
C ALA A 370 -8.09 11.86 5.87
N ALA A 371 -8.63 11.56 4.68
CA ALA A 371 -8.27 12.30 3.46
C ALA A 371 -8.69 13.77 3.52
N VAL A 372 -9.93 14.04 3.98
CA VAL A 372 -10.44 15.41 4.15
C VAL A 372 -9.62 16.16 5.21
N THR A 373 -9.34 15.55 6.36
CA THR A 373 -8.51 16.15 7.40
C THR A 373 -7.10 16.46 6.89
N SER A 374 -6.48 15.52 6.16
CA SER A 374 -5.16 15.74 5.54
C SER A 374 -5.18 16.89 4.54
N MET A 375 -6.24 16.98 3.73
CA MET A 375 -6.40 18.08 2.76
C MET A 375 -6.55 19.44 3.46
N LEU A 376 -7.37 19.50 4.51
CA LEU A 376 -7.57 20.73 5.30
C LEU A 376 -6.28 21.18 6.00
N LEU A 377 -5.54 20.24 6.60
CA LEU A 377 -4.25 20.56 7.24
C LEU A 377 -3.22 21.08 6.22
N ARG A 378 -3.15 20.48 5.03
CA ARG A 378 -2.28 20.96 3.94
C ARG A 378 -2.69 22.35 3.46
N LYS A 379 -4.00 22.62 3.37
CA LYS A 379 -4.48 23.95 2.98
C LYS A 379 -4.11 25.00 4.03
N VAL A 380 -4.35 24.74 5.32
CA VAL A 380 -3.98 25.66 6.40
C VAL A 380 -2.47 25.95 6.40
N ALA A 381 -1.63 24.90 6.30
CA ALA A 381 -0.18 25.07 6.23
C ALA A 381 0.26 25.87 4.99
N HIS A 382 -0.40 25.66 3.85
CA HIS A 382 -0.10 26.43 2.63
C HIS A 382 -0.48 27.90 2.75
N ASP A 383 -1.67 28.18 3.30
CA ASP A 383 -2.15 29.55 3.48
C ASP A 383 -1.28 30.29 4.52
N GLU A 384 -0.86 29.64 5.59
CA GLU A 384 0.09 30.18 6.57
C GLU A 384 1.44 30.49 5.92
N TYR A 385 1.97 29.57 5.13
CA TYR A 385 3.22 29.77 4.40
C TYR A 385 3.15 30.98 3.44
N ARG A 386 2.06 31.11 2.68
CA ARG A 386 1.83 32.28 1.79
C ARG A 386 1.73 33.59 2.57
N SER A 387 1.03 33.58 3.70
CA SER A 387 0.90 34.77 4.56
C SER A 387 2.26 35.24 5.08
N ARG A 388 3.09 34.29 5.54
CA ARG A 388 4.47 34.58 5.97
C ARG A 388 5.32 35.16 4.84
N GLN A 389 5.27 34.60 3.65
CA GLN A 389 5.97 35.11 2.49
C GLN A 389 5.56 36.56 2.16
N THR A 390 4.25 36.85 2.19
CA THR A 390 3.74 38.18 1.92
C THR A 390 4.20 39.18 2.95
N ALA A 391 4.21 38.80 4.22
CA ALA A 391 4.69 39.65 5.31
C ALA A 391 6.19 39.96 5.16
N LEU A 392 7.01 38.96 4.83
CA LEU A 392 8.46 39.15 4.60
C LEU A 392 8.74 40.08 3.40
N ARG A 393 8.01 39.88 2.28
CA ARG A 393 8.15 40.76 1.11
C ARG A 393 7.80 42.20 1.44
N LEU A 394 6.70 42.42 2.16
CA LEU A 394 6.32 43.78 2.58
C LEU A 394 7.36 44.41 3.50
N ALA A 395 7.88 43.64 4.45
CA ALA A 395 8.93 44.10 5.36
C ALA A 395 10.22 44.45 4.61
N ALA A 396 10.64 43.65 3.64
CA ALA A 396 11.81 43.91 2.81
C ALA A 396 11.66 45.18 1.97
N ARG A 397 10.49 45.38 1.33
CA ARG A 397 10.19 46.60 0.58
C ARG A 397 10.20 47.86 1.45
N LEU A 398 9.58 47.76 2.61
CA LEU A 398 9.53 48.87 3.53
C LEU A 398 10.94 49.24 4.04
N ALA A 399 11.75 48.24 4.38
CA ALA A 399 13.11 48.44 4.81
C ALA A 399 14.00 49.03 3.69
N ALA A 400 13.88 48.51 2.46
CA ALA A 400 14.62 49.04 1.31
C ALA A 400 14.23 50.48 0.98
N SER A 401 12.92 50.78 1.00
CA SER A 401 12.43 52.15 0.78
C SER A 401 12.94 53.12 1.85
N THR A 402 12.95 52.71 3.12
CA THR A 402 13.47 53.51 4.21
C THR A 402 14.96 53.76 4.05
N ALA A 403 15.73 52.74 3.71
CA ALA A 403 17.16 52.87 3.45
C ALA A 403 17.42 53.81 2.25
N ALA A 404 16.64 53.69 1.16
CA ALA A 404 16.74 54.57 0.01
C ALA A 404 16.50 56.04 0.34
N LEU A 405 15.48 56.32 1.13
CA LEU A 405 15.19 57.69 1.61
C LEU A 405 16.32 58.26 2.45
N GLN A 406 16.93 57.47 3.30
CA GLN A 406 18.08 57.91 4.11
C GLN A 406 19.30 58.19 3.27
N ILE A 407 19.60 57.37 2.26
CA ILE A 407 20.70 57.63 1.33
C ILE A 407 20.46 58.91 0.56
N ASP A 408 19.24 59.11 0.01
CA ASP A 408 18.91 60.31 -0.75
C ASP A 408 18.96 61.57 0.13
N SER A 409 18.47 61.46 1.36
CA SER A 409 18.58 62.57 2.35
C SER A 409 20.05 62.96 2.59
N ARG A 410 20.95 62.00 2.75
CA ARG A 410 22.38 62.26 2.91
C ARG A 410 23.00 62.91 1.68
N TRP A 411 22.66 62.45 0.48
CA TRP A 411 23.13 63.09 -0.74
C TRP A 411 22.60 64.51 -0.89
N ARG A 412 21.33 64.78 -0.58
CA ARG A 412 20.78 66.13 -0.61
C ARG A 412 21.45 67.09 0.35
N ILE A 413 21.77 66.62 1.59
CA ILE A 413 22.51 67.40 2.55
C ILE A 413 23.92 67.65 2.03
N LEU A 414 24.57 66.65 1.44
CA LEU A 414 25.90 66.78 0.89
C LEU A 414 25.95 67.73 -0.30
N GLU A 415 24.97 67.61 -1.25
CA GLU A 415 24.83 68.53 -2.38
C GLU A 415 24.59 69.97 -1.91
N PHE A 416 23.71 70.14 -0.91
CA PHE A 416 23.47 71.47 -0.33
C PHE A 416 24.73 72.07 0.29
N GLU A 417 25.43 71.26 1.06
CA GLU A 417 26.66 71.76 1.75
C GLU A 417 27.87 71.93 0.80
N ALA A 418 27.86 71.16 -0.33
CA ALA A 418 28.88 71.34 -1.36
C ALA A 418 28.76 72.68 -2.13
N ASP A 419 27.54 73.22 -2.19
CA ASP A 419 27.24 74.55 -2.75
C ASP A 419 27.38 75.68 -1.69
N ASN A 420 27.88 75.39 -0.46
CA ASN A 420 28.05 76.36 0.60
C ASN A 420 29.03 77.45 0.19
N ASN A 421 28.54 78.66 0.09
CA ASN A 421 29.30 79.83 -0.37
C ASN A 421 30.61 80.09 0.43
N ARG A 422 30.62 79.74 1.70
CA ARG A 422 31.80 79.87 2.55
C ARG A 422 32.87 78.87 2.19
N LEU A 423 32.45 77.62 1.99
CA LEU A 423 33.34 76.54 1.57
C LEU A 423 33.93 76.81 0.18
N VAL A 424 33.09 77.18 -0.77
CA VAL A 424 33.48 77.48 -2.14
C VAL A 424 34.47 78.60 -2.22
N ARG A 425 34.22 79.72 -1.50
CA ARG A 425 35.16 80.89 -1.39
C ARG A 425 36.47 80.51 -0.73
N SER A 426 36.42 79.71 0.33
CA SER A 426 37.65 79.32 1.04
C SER A 426 38.52 78.43 0.15
N LEU A 427 37.94 77.57 -0.67
CA LEU A 427 38.71 76.76 -1.66
C LEU A 427 39.30 77.66 -2.73
N LEU A 428 38.57 78.60 -3.32
CA LEU A 428 39.03 79.51 -4.35
C LEU A 428 40.17 80.40 -3.81
N GLU A 429 40.05 80.90 -2.57
CA GLU A 429 41.06 81.69 -1.93
C GLU A 429 42.35 80.96 -1.56
N ALA A 430 42.23 79.67 -1.29
CA ALA A 430 43.39 78.78 -0.99
C ALA A 430 44.13 78.30 -2.25
N GLU A 431 43.45 78.36 -3.40
CA GLU A 431 44.01 77.84 -4.68
C GLU A 431 45.26 78.58 -5.10
N GLY A 432 46.34 77.87 -5.34
CA GLY A 432 47.60 78.41 -5.81
C GLY A 432 48.46 79.15 -4.75
N LYS A 433 47.95 79.31 -3.50
CA LYS A 433 48.70 79.93 -2.42
C LYS A 433 49.73 78.92 -1.85
N PRO A 434 51.00 79.32 -1.78
CA PRO A 434 52.02 78.54 -1.09
C PRO A 434 51.76 78.50 0.42
N ALA A 435 52.34 77.52 1.13
CA ALA A 435 52.39 77.51 2.57
C ALA A 435 53.05 78.82 3.08
N ASP A 436 52.60 79.33 4.22
CA ASP A 436 53.22 80.51 4.84
C ASP A 436 54.72 80.25 5.06
N PRO A 437 55.60 81.09 4.48
CA PRO A 437 57.04 80.85 4.56
C PRO A 437 57.61 81.01 6.01
N THR A 438 56.86 81.64 6.90
CA THR A 438 57.30 81.85 8.30
C THR A 438 56.79 80.72 9.23
N THR A 439 55.64 80.17 9.00
CA THR A 439 55.01 79.19 9.86
C THR A 439 54.94 77.79 9.26
N GLY A 440 55.20 77.70 8.00
CA GLY A 440 55.02 76.48 7.25
C GLY A 440 53.58 76.01 7.12
N GLN A 441 52.63 76.78 7.59
CA GLN A 441 51.20 76.48 7.57
C GLN A 441 50.60 76.67 6.16
N LYS A 442 49.89 75.71 5.70
CA LYS A 442 49.11 75.79 4.44
C LYS A 442 47.83 76.63 4.66
N PRO A 443 47.36 77.39 3.65
CA PRO A 443 46.23 78.32 3.76
C PRO A 443 44.86 77.62 3.90
N TRP A 444 44.74 76.54 4.70
CA TRP A 444 43.54 75.73 4.83
C TRP A 444 42.68 76.07 6.04
N GLY A 445 43.08 77.02 6.91
CA GLY A 445 42.33 77.34 8.12
C GLY A 445 40.89 77.73 7.90
N ALA A 446 40.63 78.47 6.81
CA ALA A 446 39.27 78.92 6.45
C ALA A 446 38.41 77.73 5.95
N ILE A 447 39.02 76.81 5.22
CA ILE A 447 38.35 75.56 4.74
C ILE A 447 38.00 74.68 5.94
N GLN A 448 38.94 74.51 6.89
CA GLN A 448 38.71 73.74 8.12
C GLN A 448 37.56 74.36 8.93
N ALA A 449 37.52 75.66 9.12
CA ALA A 449 36.45 76.37 9.88
C ALA A 449 35.07 76.15 9.16
N ALA A 450 35.03 76.15 7.85
CA ALA A 450 33.79 75.90 7.12
C ALA A 450 33.32 74.41 7.26
N VAL A 451 34.26 73.46 7.25
CA VAL A 451 33.93 72.09 7.49
C VAL A 451 33.47 71.78 8.90
N ASP A 452 34.11 72.45 9.92
CA ASP A 452 33.68 72.30 11.29
C ASP A 452 32.27 72.87 11.52
N GLU A 453 31.93 73.99 10.85
CA GLU A 453 30.59 74.58 10.87
C GLU A 453 29.56 73.67 10.20
N ILE A 454 29.86 73.08 9.03
CA ILE A 454 29.03 72.12 8.36
C ILE A 454 28.76 70.93 9.29
N ALA A 455 29.81 70.35 9.89
CA ALA A 455 29.67 69.22 10.81
C ALA A 455 28.81 69.55 12.03
N ALA A 456 28.98 70.78 12.63
CA ALA A 456 28.16 71.22 13.75
C ALA A 456 26.69 71.42 13.38
N ASN A 457 26.41 72.04 12.23
CA ASN A 457 25.07 72.39 11.79
C ASN A 457 24.29 71.15 11.34
N THR A 458 24.94 70.13 10.79
CA THR A 458 24.32 68.95 10.27
C THR A 458 24.22 67.78 11.25
N LYS A 459 24.84 67.91 12.47
CA LYS A 459 24.93 66.83 13.46
C LYS A 459 23.59 66.19 13.85
N ASN A 460 22.52 66.99 13.93
CA ASN A 460 21.18 66.53 14.27
C ASN A 460 20.45 65.92 13.06
N ALA A 461 20.85 66.21 11.83
CA ALA A 461 20.25 65.73 10.60
C ALA A 461 20.95 64.47 10.07
N VAL A 462 22.27 64.41 10.27
CA VAL A 462 23.12 63.30 9.80
C VAL A 462 24.18 62.97 10.86
N ASP A 463 24.17 61.74 11.37
CA ASP A 463 25.16 61.26 12.34
C ASP A 463 26.37 60.74 11.56
N ALA A 464 27.08 61.63 10.85
CA ALA A 464 28.29 61.31 10.11
C ALA A 464 29.48 61.18 11.04
N GLU A 465 30.31 60.17 10.90
CA GLU A 465 31.53 59.96 11.68
C GLU A 465 32.57 61.00 11.34
N SER A 466 32.65 61.45 10.09
CA SER A 466 33.51 62.56 9.70
C SER A 466 33.04 63.30 8.44
N TRP A 467 33.31 64.57 8.41
CA TRP A 467 33.23 65.39 7.22
C TRP A 467 34.64 65.70 6.72
N THR A 468 34.83 65.64 5.41
CA THR A 468 36.15 65.76 4.80
C THR A 468 36.05 66.56 3.51
N VAL A 469 37.03 67.37 3.22
CA VAL A 469 37.20 68.05 1.92
C VAL A 469 38.55 67.69 1.35
N CYS A 470 38.51 67.22 0.11
CA CYS A 470 39.71 67.06 -0.77
C CYS A 470 39.70 68.22 -1.80
N ASP A 471 40.86 68.77 -2.12
CA ASP A 471 40.98 69.67 -3.26
C ASP A 471 40.84 68.99 -4.60
N ALA A 472 40.82 69.69 -5.73
CA ALA A 472 40.68 69.15 -7.05
C ALA A 472 41.76 68.14 -7.43
N ARG A 473 42.86 67.99 -6.71
CA ARG A 473 43.96 67.03 -6.90
C ARG A 473 43.85 65.85 -5.96
N GLY A 474 42.86 65.82 -5.09
CA GLY A 474 42.66 64.76 -4.15
C GLY A 474 43.34 64.89 -2.78
N VAL A 475 44.05 66.07 -2.57
CA VAL A 475 44.68 66.30 -1.28
C VAL A 475 43.65 66.64 -0.28
N GLN A 476 43.63 65.95 0.85
CA GLN A 476 42.73 66.26 1.97
C GLN A 476 43.15 67.63 2.63
N VAL A 477 42.27 68.63 2.51
CA VAL A 477 42.56 70.00 2.96
C VAL A 477 41.86 70.39 4.26
N ALA A 478 40.76 69.67 4.59
CA ALA A 478 40.04 69.86 5.86
C ALA A 478 39.34 68.57 6.26
N ARG A 479 39.12 68.46 7.60
CA ARG A 479 38.37 67.30 8.16
C ARG A 479 37.83 67.62 9.53
N SER A 480 36.59 67.25 9.81
CA SER A 480 35.99 67.37 11.16
C SER A 480 35.42 65.98 11.55
N PRO A 481 35.81 65.33 12.67
CA PRO A 481 36.84 65.81 13.59
C PRO A 481 38.24 65.76 12.96
N LEU A 482 39.17 66.62 13.52
CA LEU A 482 40.54 66.70 13.03
C LEU A 482 41.27 65.39 13.13
N ALA A 483 42.11 65.09 12.10
CA ALA A 483 42.93 63.90 12.07
C ALA A 483 44.29 64.18 11.35
N ASP A 484 45.29 63.32 11.58
CA ASP A 484 46.65 63.38 11.01
C ASP A 484 46.70 63.11 9.50
N THR A 485 45.56 62.86 8.86
CA THR A 485 45.37 62.61 7.42
C THR A 485 45.33 63.88 6.59
N ILE A 486 45.16 65.09 7.23
CA ILE A 486 45.14 66.32 6.48
C ILE A 486 46.53 66.59 5.81
N GLY A 487 46.48 66.87 4.52
CA GLY A 487 47.64 67.01 3.65
C GLY A 487 48.08 65.77 2.94
N ARG A 488 47.44 64.63 3.16
CA ARG A 488 47.67 63.38 2.43
C ARG A 488 46.83 63.35 1.12
N ASP A 489 47.37 62.68 0.12
CA ASP A 489 46.68 62.46 -1.15
C ASP A 489 45.78 61.25 -1.09
N PHE A 490 44.52 61.46 -1.45
CA PHE A 490 43.47 60.49 -1.53
C PHE A 490 42.77 60.46 -2.90
N ALA A 491 43.43 61.03 -3.95
CA ALA A 491 42.88 61.00 -5.30
C ALA A 491 42.57 59.59 -5.78
N TRP A 492 43.36 58.62 -5.36
CA TRP A 492 43.25 57.19 -5.71
C TRP A 492 42.00 56.50 -5.10
N ARG A 493 41.36 57.08 -4.10
CA ARG A 493 40.17 56.54 -3.47
C ARG A 493 38.93 56.71 -4.36
N ASN A 494 38.10 55.65 -4.46
CA ASN A 494 36.92 55.67 -5.31
C ASN A 494 35.86 56.72 -4.92
N TYR A 495 35.81 57.17 -3.66
CA TYR A 495 34.97 58.29 -3.27
C TYR A 495 35.39 59.65 -3.87
N PHE A 496 36.64 59.77 -4.36
CA PHE A 496 37.12 60.97 -5.03
C PHE A 496 36.90 60.93 -6.56
N HIS A 497 37.16 59.80 -7.21
CA HIS A 497 37.10 59.68 -8.67
C HIS A 497 35.83 59.00 -9.20
N GLY A 498 35.03 58.39 -8.34
CA GLY A 498 33.75 57.78 -8.74
C GLY A 498 33.85 56.45 -9.47
N GLY A 499 35.02 55.84 -9.54
CA GLY A 499 35.24 54.55 -10.15
C GLY A 499 34.69 53.40 -9.28
N PRO A 500 34.66 52.18 -9.83
CA PRO A 500 34.12 51.00 -9.12
C PRO A 500 35.00 50.56 -7.96
N HIS A 501 36.31 50.87 -7.97
CA HIS A 501 37.30 50.46 -6.95
C HIS A 501 38.29 51.55 -6.70
N ASP A 502 39.01 51.48 -5.58
CA ASP A 502 40.21 52.30 -5.32
C ASP A 502 41.25 51.98 -6.39
N LEU A 503 41.98 53.03 -6.81
CA LEU A 503 43.12 52.93 -7.71
C LEU A 503 44.42 52.69 -6.91
N GLU A 504 45.52 52.52 -7.60
CA GLU A 504 46.84 52.49 -6.93
C GLU A 504 47.18 53.85 -6.29
N PRO A 505 47.66 53.88 -5.05
CA PRO A 505 48.10 55.10 -4.43
C PRO A 505 49.13 55.86 -5.31
N GLY A 506 48.91 57.17 -5.47
CA GLY A 506 49.72 58.01 -6.33
C GLY A 506 49.18 58.23 -7.74
N THR A 507 48.05 57.56 -8.09
CA THR A 507 47.29 57.90 -9.31
C THR A 507 46.57 59.24 -9.11
N ALA A 508 46.48 60.04 -10.18
CA ALA A 508 45.83 61.36 -10.16
C ALA A 508 44.63 61.38 -11.15
N PRO A 509 43.53 60.70 -10.82
CA PRO A 509 42.33 60.70 -11.63
C PRO A 509 41.59 62.08 -11.48
N GLU A 510 40.68 62.37 -12.41
CA GLU A 510 39.77 63.49 -12.25
C GLU A 510 38.82 63.29 -11.10
N PRO A 511 38.39 64.37 -10.36
CA PRO A 511 37.40 64.28 -9.32
C PRO A 511 36.03 63.97 -9.88
N ILE A 512 35.13 63.44 -9.00
CA ILE A 512 33.75 63.22 -9.33
C ILE A 512 33.04 64.48 -9.85
N ARG A 513 32.10 64.30 -10.76
CA ARG A 513 31.25 65.37 -11.33
C ARG A 513 29.79 65.28 -10.88
N GLU A 514 29.45 64.24 -10.16
CA GLU A 514 28.14 63.98 -9.60
C GLU A 514 28.30 63.34 -8.20
N VAL A 515 27.24 63.30 -7.41
CA VAL A 515 27.27 62.60 -6.16
C VAL A 515 27.66 61.14 -6.33
N HIS A 516 28.45 60.66 -5.41
CA HIS A 516 28.95 59.29 -5.46
C HIS A 516 28.86 58.62 -4.07
N ARG A 517 28.80 57.31 -4.07
CA ARG A 517 28.90 56.47 -2.87
C ARG A 517 30.05 55.50 -3.05
N SER A 518 31.00 55.52 -2.12
CA SER A 518 32.16 54.63 -2.19
C SER A 518 31.77 53.16 -2.07
N THR A 519 32.64 52.27 -2.48
CA THR A 519 32.70 50.91 -1.92
C THR A 519 33.13 51.02 -0.46
N VAL A 520 32.97 49.95 0.31
CA VAL A 520 33.51 49.86 1.66
C VAL A 520 35.04 49.98 1.60
N TYR A 521 35.61 50.81 2.43
CA TYR A 521 37.06 50.99 2.53
C TYR A 521 37.53 51.01 3.98
N ARG A 522 38.80 50.67 4.19
CA ARG A 522 39.41 50.81 5.52
C ARG A 522 39.92 52.24 5.68
N SER A 523 39.49 52.91 6.75
CA SER A 523 39.89 54.31 7.04
C SER A 523 41.31 54.39 7.53
N ASP A 524 42.14 55.24 6.89
CA ASP A 524 43.52 55.49 7.29
C ASP A 524 43.64 56.21 8.64
N SER A 525 42.59 56.90 9.10
CA SER A 525 42.61 57.62 10.37
C SER A 525 42.13 56.81 11.57
N THR A 526 41.23 55.83 11.34
CA THR A 526 40.59 55.07 12.44
C THR A 526 40.80 53.57 12.36
N GLY A 527 41.28 53.07 11.23
CA GLY A 527 41.38 51.63 10.94
C GLY A 527 40.04 50.90 10.73
N LYS A 528 38.93 51.57 10.92
CA LYS A 528 37.60 51.01 10.80
C LYS A 528 37.14 50.94 9.35
N LEU A 529 36.20 50.04 9.07
CA LEU A 529 35.53 49.96 7.79
C LEU A 529 34.47 51.05 7.66
N LYS A 530 34.54 51.82 6.57
CA LYS A 530 33.66 52.95 6.30
C LYS A 530 33.09 52.95 4.90
N VAL A 531 31.97 53.62 4.77
CA VAL A 531 31.37 54.02 3.50
C VAL A 531 31.35 55.54 3.46
N ALA A 532 31.77 56.13 2.37
CA ALA A 532 31.70 57.58 2.15
C ALA A 532 30.64 57.94 1.10
N PHE A 533 29.92 59.00 1.40
CA PHE A 533 29.13 59.71 0.41
C PHE A 533 29.89 60.96 0.01
N SER A 534 29.98 61.26 -1.29
CA SER A 534 30.76 62.36 -1.83
C SER A 534 29.99 63.19 -2.81
N ALA A 535 30.24 64.49 -2.83
CA ALA A 535 29.68 65.45 -3.79
C ALA A 535 30.77 66.37 -4.33
N PRO A 536 30.74 66.73 -5.62
CA PRO A 536 31.67 67.69 -6.17
C PRO A 536 31.33 69.07 -5.68
N ILE A 537 32.40 69.86 -5.33
CA ILE A 537 32.31 71.31 -4.99
C ILE A 537 32.64 72.08 -6.27
N TRP A 538 31.69 72.87 -6.74
CA TRP A 538 31.81 73.54 -8.00
C TRP A 538 32.22 75.04 -7.86
N SER A 539 32.94 75.56 -8.83
CA SER A 539 33.19 77.01 -8.93
C SER A 539 31.94 77.79 -9.26
N ASP A 540 31.77 78.96 -8.67
CA ASP A 540 30.68 79.94 -8.92
C ASP A 540 30.83 80.61 -10.32
N ALA A 541 30.93 79.89 -11.43
CA ALA A 541 31.02 80.45 -12.74
C ALA A 541 29.63 80.78 -13.27
N GLN A 542 29.39 82.01 -13.67
CA GLN A 542 28.16 82.46 -14.35
C GLN A 542 28.11 81.89 -15.79
N GLY A 543 27.94 80.62 -15.92
CA GLY A 543 27.78 79.92 -17.25
C GLY A 543 28.23 78.46 -17.17
N ALA A 544 27.45 77.52 -17.78
CA ALA A 544 27.71 76.09 -17.68
C ALA A 544 29.04 75.64 -18.34
N ALA A 545 29.64 76.48 -19.22
CA ALA A 545 30.86 76.13 -19.93
C ALA A 545 32.17 76.28 -19.14
N ASP A 546 32.16 77.16 -18.09
CA ASP A 546 33.34 77.44 -17.27
C ASP A 546 33.32 76.87 -15.83
N ARG A 547 32.31 76.08 -15.55
CA ARG A 547 32.15 75.41 -14.27
C ARG A 547 33.14 74.28 -14.11
N ARG A 548 34.05 74.39 -13.14
CA ARG A 548 35.02 73.39 -12.80
C ARG A 548 34.90 72.91 -11.34
N VAL A 549 35.28 71.60 -11.12
CA VAL A 549 35.32 71.04 -9.76
C VAL A 549 36.51 71.66 -9.00
N LEU A 550 36.22 72.31 -7.82
CA LEU A 550 37.23 72.83 -6.94
C LEU A 550 37.73 71.78 -5.93
N GLY A 551 36.91 70.80 -5.65
CA GLY A 551 37.22 69.75 -4.70
C GLY A 551 36.03 68.78 -4.55
N VAL A 552 36.17 67.92 -3.59
CA VAL A 552 35.14 66.88 -3.24
C VAL A 552 34.85 67.00 -1.75
N LEU A 553 33.58 67.20 -1.43
CA LEU A 553 33.06 67.14 -0.04
C LEU A 553 32.60 65.71 0.21
N LEU A 554 32.99 65.14 1.35
CA LEU A 554 32.67 63.82 1.77
C LEU A 554 32.07 63.80 3.17
N MET A 555 31.12 62.91 3.38
CA MET A 555 30.73 62.45 4.72
C MET A 555 30.93 60.93 4.81
N SER A 556 31.49 60.45 5.89
CA SER A 556 31.76 59.04 6.09
C SER A 556 31.01 58.47 7.29
N PHE A 557 30.67 57.16 7.16
CA PHE A 557 29.93 56.42 8.16
C PHE A 557 30.65 55.08 8.42
N ASP A 558 30.71 54.68 9.70
CA ASP A 558 31.19 53.35 10.05
C ASP A 558 30.19 52.28 9.58
N VAL A 559 30.70 51.18 9.03
CA VAL A 559 29.90 49.99 8.70
C VAL A 559 29.30 49.41 9.99
N GLY A 560 28.02 49.06 10.00
CA GLY A 560 27.27 48.64 11.20
C GLY A 560 26.51 49.78 11.92
N LEU A 561 26.73 51.06 11.50
CA LEU A 561 26.02 52.22 12.07
C LEU A 561 25.30 53.05 11.01
N LEU A 562 25.27 52.55 9.75
CA LEU A 562 24.81 53.32 8.62
C LEU A 562 23.28 53.52 8.60
N PHE A 563 22.50 52.60 9.14
CA PHE A 563 21.05 52.56 9.04
C PHE A 563 20.35 52.37 10.41
N ARG A 564 20.75 53.05 11.44
CA ARG A 564 20.16 52.94 12.82
C ARG A 564 18.64 52.98 12.86
N SER A 565 17.99 53.63 11.91
CA SER A 565 16.51 53.71 11.82
C SER A 565 15.86 52.57 11.05
N VAL A 566 16.62 51.80 10.28
CA VAL A 566 16.10 50.56 9.65
C VAL A 566 15.86 49.50 10.73
N ASP A 567 16.65 49.49 11.78
CA ASP A 567 16.40 48.70 12.99
C ASP A 567 15.06 49.04 13.67
N ALA A 568 14.58 50.28 13.56
CA ALA A 568 13.27 50.65 14.11
C ALA A 568 12.10 49.95 13.45
N ILE A 569 12.24 49.51 12.21
CA ILE A 569 11.22 48.71 11.52
C ILE A 569 11.11 47.30 12.13
N GLY A 570 12.23 46.73 12.60
CA GLY A 570 12.28 45.49 13.36
C GLY A 570 11.94 45.65 14.85
N SER A 571 12.04 46.87 15.40
CA SER A 571 11.99 47.10 16.83
C SER A 571 10.66 47.67 17.37
N TRP A 572 9.61 47.75 16.56
CA TRP A 572 8.29 48.26 16.99
C TRP A 572 7.66 47.45 18.12
N ASN A 573 8.31 46.37 18.54
CA ASN A 573 8.06 45.71 19.84
C ASN A 573 9.34 44.97 20.28
N ALA A 574 10.17 45.62 21.07
CA ALA A 574 11.53 45.20 21.44
C ALA A 574 11.68 43.81 22.10
N SER A 575 10.57 43.14 22.41
CA SER A 575 10.58 41.75 22.91
C SER A 575 10.02 40.71 21.94
N ARG A 576 9.46 41.10 20.77
CA ARG A 576 8.82 40.19 19.80
C ARG A 576 8.84 40.73 18.36
N ALA A 577 9.90 41.37 17.92
CA ALA A 577 10.02 41.69 16.50
C ALA A 577 10.18 40.38 15.72
N PRO A 578 9.23 40.03 14.84
CA PRO A 578 9.28 38.73 14.14
C PRO A 578 10.35 38.68 13.04
N PHE A 579 10.97 39.84 12.74
CA PHE A 579 11.88 39.96 11.61
C PHE A 579 13.24 40.54 12.03
N SER A 580 14.30 40.08 11.40
CA SER A 580 15.62 40.67 11.42
C SER A 580 15.95 41.21 10.02
N VAL A 581 16.63 42.36 9.98
CA VAL A 581 16.95 43.08 8.75
C VAL A 581 18.46 43.19 8.61
N ALA A 582 19.00 42.83 7.45
CA ALA A 582 20.40 43.07 7.10
C ALA A 582 20.49 43.87 5.80
N VAL A 583 21.48 44.75 5.70
CA VAL A 583 21.82 45.46 4.47
C VAL A 583 23.13 44.91 3.92
N ILE A 584 23.14 44.51 2.66
CA ILE A 584 24.25 43.84 2.01
C ILE A 584 24.71 44.66 0.81
N ASP A 585 26.02 44.95 0.72
CA ASP A 585 26.64 45.51 -0.50
C ASP A 585 26.91 44.39 -1.50
N LEU A 586 26.21 44.42 -2.62
CA LEU A 586 26.36 43.44 -3.69
C LEU A 586 27.52 43.73 -4.66
N ARG A 587 28.11 44.93 -4.57
CA ARG A 587 29.25 45.33 -5.37
C ARG A 587 30.50 44.64 -4.85
N ASP A 588 31.44 44.40 -5.75
CA ASP A 588 32.74 43.84 -5.36
C ASP A 588 33.60 44.89 -4.68
N ASP A 589 34.20 44.57 -3.56
CA ASP A 589 35.22 45.37 -2.87
C ASP A 589 36.55 44.62 -2.88
N ILE A 590 37.66 45.33 -2.61
CA ILE A 590 39.02 44.80 -2.63
C ILE A 590 39.64 44.85 -1.20
N ILE A 591 38.88 44.79 -0.17
CA ILE A 591 39.34 44.92 1.22
C ILE A 591 40.31 43.77 1.57
N ASP A 592 40.04 42.56 1.11
CA ASP A 592 40.83 41.36 1.42
C ASP A 592 41.82 40.97 0.31
N GLY A 593 42.13 41.87 -0.64
CA GLY A 593 43.07 41.62 -1.73
C GLY A 593 42.45 40.96 -2.96
N GLU A 594 41.22 40.46 -2.91
CA GLU A 594 40.44 39.92 -4.05
C GLU A 594 39.10 40.63 -4.16
N PRO A 595 38.60 40.88 -5.39
CA PRO A 595 37.25 41.45 -5.56
C PRO A 595 36.20 40.50 -5.04
N LYS A 596 35.44 40.88 -4.03
CA LYS A 596 34.35 40.09 -3.44
C LYS A 596 33.17 40.97 -3.10
N GLY A 597 31.95 40.55 -3.53
CA GLY A 597 30.72 41.20 -3.11
C GLY A 597 30.13 40.59 -1.83
N GLY A 598 29.02 41.13 -1.39
CA GLY A 598 28.22 40.54 -0.32
C GLY A 598 28.59 41.02 1.10
N LEU A 599 29.34 42.12 1.24
CA LEU A 599 29.66 42.62 2.55
C LEU A 599 28.40 43.10 3.28
N VAL A 600 28.21 42.67 4.54
CA VAL A 600 27.09 43.06 5.37
C VAL A 600 27.40 44.44 5.96
N LEU A 601 26.61 45.44 5.55
CA LEU A 601 26.78 46.85 5.97
C LEU A 601 26.10 47.15 7.30
N GLU A 602 24.99 46.46 7.56
CA GLU A 602 24.18 46.65 8.75
C GLU A 602 23.54 45.31 9.13
N ASN A 603 23.65 44.97 10.42
CA ASN A 603 22.89 43.87 11.01
C ASN A 603 22.74 44.18 12.50
N PRO A 604 21.50 44.28 13.04
CA PRO A 604 21.27 44.61 14.45
C PRO A 604 21.88 43.63 15.44
N GLU A 605 22.12 42.40 15.04
CA GLU A 605 22.73 41.38 15.90
C GLU A 605 24.25 41.50 15.94
N VAL A 606 24.86 41.90 14.83
CA VAL A 606 26.29 42.20 14.79
C VAL A 606 26.63 43.49 15.54
N ALA A 607 25.74 44.50 15.50
CA ALA A 607 25.90 45.74 16.22
C ALA A 607 25.82 45.63 17.76
N ARG A 608 25.24 44.56 18.28
CA ARG A 608 25.14 44.27 19.72
C ARG A 608 26.40 43.61 20.29
N THR A 609 27.21 43.04 19.47
CA THR A 609 28.50 42.48 19.86
C THR A 609 29.49 43.63 19.91
N ASP A 610 30.16 43.86 21.06
CA ASP A 610 31.13 44.92 21.24
C ASP A 610 32.32 44.74 20.26
N LEU A 611 32.14 45.27 19.05
CA LEU A 611 33.08 45.17 17.91
C LEU A 611 34.36 45.94 18.15
N SER A 612 34.47 46.67 19.29
CA SER A 612 35.64 47.46 19.65
C SER A 612 36.88 46.62 19.99
N SER A 613 36.72 45.33 20.27
CA SER A 613 37.77 44.46 20.80
C SER A 613 38.43 43.50 19.81
N SER A 614 37.94 43.37 18.55
CA SER A 614 38.52 42.43 17.56
C SER A 614 38.42 42.96 16.11
N PRO A 615 39.55 43.36 15.50
CA PRO A 615 39.59 43.87 14.10
C PRO A 615 39.06 42.90 13.07
N ASP A 616 39.13 41.61 13.33
CA ASP A 616 38.76 40.52 12.35
C ASP A 616 37.26 40.26 12.28
N LEU A 617 36.47 40.74 13.26
CA LEU A 617 35.01 40.53 13.29
C LEU A 617 34.20 41.51 12.40
N GLN A 618 34.87 42.44 11.75
CA GLN A 618 34.21 43.49 10.93
C GLN A 618 33.86 43.05 9.50
N LEU A 619 34.40 41.91 9.03
CA LEU A 619 34.19 41.44 7.65
C LEU A 619 33.20 40.28 7.60
N VAL A 620 31.92 40.57 7.88
CA VAL A 620 30.86 39.59 7.67
C VAL A 620 30.38 39.72 6.22
N ARG A 621 30.47 38.60 5.48
CA ARG A 621 30.01 38.53 4.10
C ARG A 621 28.86 37.54 3.95
N ALA A 622 27.91 37.85 3.07
CA ALA A 622 26.91 36.91 2.62
C ALA A 622 27.58 35.80 1.79
N PRO A 623 27.09 34.56 1.86
CA PRO A 623 27.60 33.48 1.02
C PRO A 623 27.53 33.81 -0.48
N ALA A 624 28.56 33.40 -1.22
CA ALA A 624 28.72 33.75 -2.64
C ALA A 624 27.52 33.31 -3.50
N ASP A 625 26.90 32.18 -3.18
CA ASP A 625 25.71 31.68 -3.87
C ASP A 625 24.48 32.58 -3.64
N VAL A 626 24.35 33.16 -2.46
CA VAL A 626 23.30 34.14 -2.14
C VAL A 626 23.53 35.43 -2.91
N VAL A 627 24.75 35.94 -2.90
CA VAL A 627 25.14 37.16 -3.63
C VAL A 627 24.89 37.00 -5.14
N GLU A 628 25.30 35.92 -5.74
CA GLU A 628 25.07 35.63 -7.16
C GLU A 628 23.60 35.52 -7.51
N ARG A 629 22.80 34.87 -6.67
CA ARG A 629 21.34 34.83 -6.87
C ARG A 629 20.71 36.18 -6.79
N LEU A 630 21.10 37.00 -5.82
CA LEU A 630 20.61 38.38 -5.67
C LEU A 630 20.99 39.22 -6.89
N LYS A 631 22.26 39.20 -7.30
CA LYS A 631 22.75 39.92 -8.49
C LYS A 631 21.92 39.47 -9.74
N THR A 632 21.75 38.15 -9.95
CA THR A 632 21.06 37.62 -11.11
C THR A 632 19.55 38.00 -11.09
N SER A 633 18.93 37.95 -9.94
CA SER A 633 17.50 38.28 -9.79
C SER A 633 17.26 39.76 -10.06
N PHE A 634 18.08 40.62 -9.46
CA PHE A 634 17.90 42.07 -9.63
C PHE A 634 18.27 42.58 -11.02
N HIS A 635 19.21 41.94 -11.72
CA HIS A 635 19.50 42.25 -13.12
C HIS A 635 18.35 41.87 -14.04
N ARG A 636 17.72 40.70 -13.87
CA ARG A 636 16.52 40.32 -14.62
C ARG A 636 15.38 41.33 -14.49
N HIS A 637 15.17 41.89 -13.31
CA HIS A 637 14.11 42.88 -13.08
C HIS A 637 14.42 44.25 -13.70
N ALA A 638 15.70 44.59 -13.87
CA ALA A 638 16.10 45.81 -14.55
C ALA A 638 15.85 45.80 -16.05
N GLU A 639 15.96 44.63 -16.70
CA GLU A 639 15.68 44.48 -18.12
C GLU A 639 14.16 44.45 -18.47
N PHE A 640 13.30 44.04 -17.52
CA PHE A 640 11.83 44.01 -17.68
C PHE A 640 11.11 45.30 -17.33
N GLY A 641 11.83 46.37 -17.00
CA GLY A 641 11.28 47.69 -16.63
C GLY A 641 10.60 48.49 -17.72
N LYS A 642 10.16 47.87 -18.85
CA LYS A 642 9.23 48.51 -19.80
C LYS A 642 7.83 47.90 -19.61
N PRO A 643 6.80 48.69 -19.27
CA PRO A 643 5.45 48.18 -19.10
C PRO A 643 4.89 47.73 -20.46
N THR A 644 4.98 46.46 -20.77
CA THR A 644 4.13 45.83 -21.78
C THR A 644 2.79 45.49 -21.12
N ARG A 645 1.84 46.41 -21.20
CA ARG A 645 0.44 46.13 -20.95
C ARG A 645 -0.06 45.13 -21.99
N GLN A 646 -0.32 43.91 -21.58
CA GLN A 646 -1.32 43.07 -22.20
C GLN A 646 -2.57 43.07 -21.29
N GLU A 647 -3.65 43.61 -21.86
CA GLU A 647 -4.97 43.59 -21.22
C GLU A 647 -5.44 42.14 -21.11
N GLY A 648 -5.65 41.68 -19.87
CA GLY A 648 -6.32 40.42 -19.60
C GLY A 648 -5.90 39.63 -18.36
N ASP A 649 -4.86 40.04 -17.64
CA ASP A 649 -4.44 39.31 -16.43
C ASP A 649 -4.69 40.17 -15.19
N VAL A 650 -5.71 39.79 -14.40
CA VAL A 650 -5.99 40.37 -13.08
C VAL A 650 -5.08 39.63 -12.08
N GLY A 651 -3.79 39.85 -12.21
CA GLY A 651 -2.76 39.42 -11.28
C GLY A 651 -1.99 40.66 -10.82
N ASP A 652 -1.96 40.88 -9.53
CA ASP A 652 -1.24 41.86 -8.73
C ASP A 652 -0.14 42.63 -9.47
N ASP A 653 -0.52 43.77 -10.05
CA ASP A 653 0.33 44.59 -10.91
C ASP A 653 1.01 45.68 -10.08
N ASN A 654 2.13 45.36 -9.44
CA ASN A 654 3.13 46.32 -9.04
C ASN A 654 4.53 45.66 -9.10
N GLY A 655 5.11 45.76 -10.27
CA GLY A 655 6.31 45.09 -10.75
C GLY A 655 7.61 45.36 -10.02
N LEU A 656 7.69 45.02 -8.78
CA LEU A 656 8.93 44.87 -7.99
C LEU A 656 8.64 43.82 -6.90
N ASP A 657 8.67 42.57 -7.29
CA ASP A 657 8.50 41.48 -6.31
C ASP A 657 9.80 41.24 -5.57
N ALA A 658 9.77 41.49 -4.24
CA ALA A 658 10.85 41.04 -3.37
C ALA A 658 11.09 39.53 -3.58
N GLU A 659 12.31 39.15 -3.88
CA GLU A 659 12.62 37.75 -4.12
C GLU A 659 12.62 36.98 -2.79
N ILE A 660 11.93 35.83 -2.81
CA ILE A 660 11.97 34.90 -1.67
C ILE A 660 13.10 33.93 -1.87
N ILE A 661 14.06 34.00 -0.95
CA ILE A 661 15.23 33.13 -0.95
C ILE A 661 15.05 32.08 0.13
N GLY A 662 15.00 30.80 -0.26
CA GLY A 662 15.12 29.70 0.68
C GLY A 662 16.59 29.61 1.13
N LEU A 663 16.85 29.88 2.40
CA LEU A 663 18.18 29.76 2.98
C LEU A 663 18.30 28.44 3.75
N PHE A 664 19.40 27.71 3.54
CA PHE A 664 19.69 26.53 4.34
C PHE A 664 20.14 26.93 5.76
N PRO A 665 19.82 26.13 6.80
CA PRO A 665 20.13 26.47 8.19
C PRO A 665 21.60 26.82 8.49
N GLY A 666 22.55 26.25 7.70
CA GLY A 666 23.98 26.53 7.83
C GLY A 666 24.41 27.92 7.32
N THR A 667 23.68 28.46 6.34
CA THR A 667 24.02 29.73 5.67
C THR A 667 23.63 30.93 6.52
N LEU A 668 22.53 30.83 7.24
CA LEU A 668 22.06 31.90 8.15
C LEU A 668 22.88 32.00 9.44
N ARG A 669 23.48 30.90 9.92
CA ARG A 669 24.40 30.94 11.09
C ARG A 669 25.64 31.80 10.86
N GLN A 670 26.09 31.95 9.61
CA GLN A 670 27.20 32.82 9.27
C GLN A 670 26.81 34.30 9.15
N LEU A 671 25.56 34.58 8.79
CA LEU A 671 25.04 35.94 8.60
C LEU A 671 24.37 36.50 9.86
N MET A 672 23.86 35.63 10.71
CA MET A 672 23.03 36.02 11.87
C MET A 672 23.18 35.02 13.02
N VAL A 673 23.34 35.52 14.22
CA VAL A 673 23.44 34.70 15.44
C VAL A 673 22.03 34.23 15.83
N GLY A 674 21.63 33.05 15.39
CA GLY A 674 20.39 32.43 15.79
C GLY A 674 20.46 30.89 15.68
N ASP A 675 19.83 30.18 16.59
CA ASP A 675 19.88 28.69 16.67
C ASP A 675 18.89 27.99 15.73
N GLY A 676 18.68 28.53 14.53
CA GLY A 676 17.70 28.06 13.56
C GLY A 676 17.78 26.57 13.20
N SER A 677 16.89 25.77 13.75
CA SER A 677 16.78 24.32 13.49
C SER A 677 15.86 23.93 12.31
N GLY A 678 15.41 24.90 11.50
CA GLY A 678 14.50 24.65 10.35
C GLY A 678 14.85 25.45 9.10
N PRO A 679 14.22 25.15 7.94
CA PRO A 679 14.36 25.95 6.74
C PRO A 679 13.78 27.34 6.99
N GLN A 680 14.63 28.35 6.92
CA GLN A 680 14.23 29.75 7.08
C GLN A 680 13.99 30.38 5.71
N ILE A 681 12.98 31.27 5.68
CA ILE A 681 12.62 32.02 4.48
C ILE A 681 13.10 33.46 4.70
N ALA A 682 13.78 34.00 3.70
CA ALA A 682 14.14 35.39 3.67
C ALA A 682 13.55 36.07 2.43
N ALA A 683 13.22 37.32 2.55
CA ALA A 683 12.88 38.19 1.41
C ALA A 683 14.00 39.21 1.20
N ALA A 684 14.37 39.42 -0.05
CA ALA A 684 15.39 40.37 -0.43
C ALA A 684 14.81 41.44 -1.39
N GLU A 685 15.19 42.69 -1.18
CA GLU A 685 14.78 43.80 -2.02
C GLU A 685 15.98 44.71 -2.32
N PRO A 686 16.21 45.13 -3.57
CA PRO A 686 17.26 46.09 -3.89
C PRO A 686 16.91 47.49 -3.37
N ILE A 687 17.90 48.20 -2.92
CA ILE A 687 17.72 49.58 -2.51
C ILE A 687 17.79 50.48 -3.76
N ARG A 688 16.67 51.08 -4.15
CA ARG A 688 16.56 51.99 -5.29
C ARG A 688 16.05 53.35 -4.87
N ILE A 689 16.76 54.42 -5.27
CA ILE A 689 16.40 55.79 -4.96
C ILE A 689 15.54 56.34 -6.10
N LEU A 690 14.26 56.56 -5.81
CA LEU A 690 13.31 57.10 -6.78
C LEU A 690 13.60 58.58 -7.07
N GLY A 691 13.51 58.96 -8.37
CA GLY A 691 13.70 60.36 -8.80
C GLY A 691 15.17 60.74 -9.06
N ARG A 692 16.12 59.85 -8.92
CA ARG A 692 17.50 60.02 -9.36
C ARG A 692 17.71 59.35 -10.74
N PRO A 693 18.70 59.82 -11.54
CA PRO A 693 19.09 59.12 -12.74
C PRO A 693 19.44 57.65 -12.51
N ASP A 694 19.19 56.75 -13.46
CA ASP A 694 19.33 55.27 -13.29
C ASP A 694 20.69 54.86 -12.67
N ARG A 695 21.79 55.51 -13.06
CA ARG A 695 23.14 55.25 -12.51
C ARG A 695 23.32 55.62 -11.02
N LEU A 696 22.47 56.52 -10.50
CA LEU A 696 22.44 56.91 -9.09
C LEU A 696 21.27 56.26 -8.34
N ALA A 697 20.26 55.84 -9.05
CA ALA A 697 19.07 55.18 -8.49
C ALA A 697 19.41 53.82 -7.90
N ASP A 698 20.22 53.01 -8.60
CA ASP A 698 20.68 51.71 -8.10
C ASP A 698 21.95 51.87 -7.29
N VAL A 699 21.86 51.75 -6.00
CA VAL A 699 23.01 51.89 -5.11
C VAL A 699 23.84 50.59 -4.98
N GLY A 700 23.43 49.49 -5.62
CA GLY A 700 24.10 48.19 -5.56
C GLY A 700 24.00 47.51 -4.17
N TRP A 701 23.05 47.94 -3.33
CA TRP A 701 22.78 47.39 -2.03
C TRP A 701 21.42 46.68 -2.02
N ALA A 702 21.32 45.63 -1.21
CA ALA A 702 20.08 44.93 -0.99
C ALA A 702 19.75 44.84 0.51
N VAL A 703 18.47 44.86 0.80
CA VAL A 703 17.94 44.55 2.12
C VAL A 703 17.54 43.10 2.15
N LEU A 704 17.99 42.37 3.14
CA LEU A 704 17.56 40.99 3.42
C LEU A 704 16.76 40.98 4.71
N VAL A 705 15.55 40.45 4.68
CA VAL A 705 14.65 40.31 5.84
C VAL A 705 14.31 38.84 6.05
N HIS A 706 14.48 38.36 7.25
CA HIS A 706 14.12 37.00 7.63
C HIS A 706 13.35 36.99 8.96
N GLU A 707 12.61 35.90 9.21
CA GLU A 707 11.99 35.64 10.52
C GLU A 707 13.08 35.25 11.54
N ARG A 708 12.93 35.73 12.77
CA ARG A 708 13.79 35.35 13.89
C ARG A 708 13.46 33.99 14.43
#